data_3f39a5f61a55b02b0f6886e3378105a0
#
_entry.id   3f39a5f61a55b02b0f6886e3378105a0
#
_cell.length_a   1.000
_cell.length_b   1.000
_cell.length_c   1.000
_cell.angle_alpha   90.00
_cell.angle_beta   90.00
_cell.angle_gamma   90.00
#
_symmetry.space_group_name_H-M   'P 1'
#
loop_
_entity.id
_entity.type
_entity.pdbx_description
1 polymer ?
#
loop_
_entity_poly.entity_id
_entity_poly.type
_entity_poly.pdbx_seq_one_letter_code
_entity_poly.pdbx_strand_id
1 'polypeptide(L)'
;IYRSSPGQSFGFMSDLMFVSWENTVQKLWSTLPDTALETQFLVSVDRNSLLNPWDSQRSVANLQTVAENIQNVTLGNFEHAVYVQSNLDFAVQSFQYSFPALFFSFILVSIPVFIVAWYIGSTVSDVSFDLRRREIGLLSTKGLSSGQIQRMFFTEALLIGIVGGLVGVVGGALLNQVYTGFNIETLFNPQTVNPYTVLFTVIFGVFLAFFSVFFSARRATSLPTVDALKEYAPIDAAKPYRKRLPWIAFILGTYKIVVFLLGLNVANLLNSSAYAGGGSFIIFILLGPLALFDQFLNLFGPLLFFWGFTKLFVQNSLKFQQLTTRVSRVVGDLGGLAAKNVRRNPARSAAVAFLVALIIGYGVQVTVQFASEQDYVVRKIQYSVGADVTVSVINATEAQTILDDIIGNVSGIQSSTMECTLEQPVRQQYIPTTMRTVDPDSWLDTAYYESSWFAGASVEDAFNQLRNNNQTIILERRVAEDLDVKIGDEISIDFPSGPRKLKIVALFGPESAGTGGSVYFLRTWSFVPRNLFNMTSPFSDAYVLENFQTTLLLKLNEGVNGTGIAQTIRNLGFEIYGVVSLDEELRSAMENPTSDNSLQILDVQRLGLVFAVFAASAGIALISIVSMRERNREATLMSVKGLSYRQLVWMFLIENLAVVVFSIVLGVVVGFIAGYGSVVTSSSAISELVRRQFVFNYDSLVLVVSCIALIFASTILPIIVMSRQYVTKLDRMIRLR
;
A
#
# COMPACT_ATOMS: atom_id res chain seq x y z
N ILE A 1 9.74 -16.57 -29.92
CA ILE A 1 9.97 -16.62 -28.47
C ILE A 1 8.64 -16.28 -27.82
N TYR A 2 7.87 -17.30 -27.44
CA TYR A 2 6.63 -17.11 -26.69
C TYR A 2 6.98 -16.93 -25.21
N ARG A 3 6.73 -15.77 -24.65
CA ARG A 3 6.60 -15.58 -23.21
C ARG A 3 5.15 -15.87 -22.85
N SER A 4 4.90 -17.00 -22.23
CA SER A 4 3.59 -17.32 -21.64
C SER A 4 3.31 -16.36 -20.48
N SER A 5 2.12 -15.81 -20.45
CA SER A 5 1.60 -15.13 -19.26
C SER A 5 1.41 -16.15 -18.13
N PRO A 6 1.75 -15.82 -16.87
CA PRO A 6 1.51 -16.72 -15.74
C PRO A 6 0.01 -16.93 -15.59
N GLY A 7 -0.46 -18.16 -15.71
CA GLY A 7 -1.84 -18.55 -15.45
C GLY A 7 -2.57 -19.32 -16.54
N GLN A 8 -1.96 -19.58 -17.70
CA GLN A 8 -2.53 -20.52 -18.67
C GLN A 8 -1.90 -21.90 -18.50
N SER A 9 -2.74 -22.88 -18.17
CA SER A 9 -2.39 -24.29 -18.24
C SER A 9 -2.04 -24.64 -19.70
N PHE A 10 -0.77 -24.88 -19.95
CA PHE A 10 -0.34 -25.44 -21.23
C PHE A 10 -0.86 -26.86 -21.36
N GLY A 11 -1.70 -27.10 -22.33
CA GLY A 11 -1.76 -28.41 -22.95
C GLY A 11 -0.35 -28.74 -23.49
N PHE A 12 0.08 -29.96 -23.23
CA PHE A 12 1.41 -30.46 -23.56
C PHE A 12 1.89 -30.00 -24.93
N MET A 13 2.88 -29.13 -25.02
CA MET A 13 3.69 -28.94 -26.20
C MET A 13 4.91 -29.89 -26.06
N SER A 14 4.77 -31.07 -26.55
CA SER A 14 5.91 -31.92 -26.87
C SER A 14 6.70 -31.27 -27.99
N ASP A 15 7.97 -31.07 -27.76
CA ASP A 15 9.03 -30.74 -28.70
C ASP A 15 8.70 -29.76 -29.84
N LEU A 16 9.11 -28.50 -29.68
CA LEU A 16 9.00 -27.46 -30.68
C LEU A 16 10.21 -27.52 -31.63
N MET A 17 9.99 -27.98 -32.84
CA MET A 17 11.02 -28.03 -33.88
C MET A 17 10.83 -26.84 -34.86
N PHE A 18 11.82 -25.98 -35.00
CA PHE A 18 11.83 -24.96 -36.05
C PHE A 18 12.36 -25.53 -37.36
N VAL A 19 11.51 -25.54 -38.37
CA VAL A 19 11.85 -26.04 -39.68
C VAL A 19 11.62 -24.98 -40.75
N SER A 20 12.37 -25.07 -41.88
CA SER A 20 12.19 -24.16 -43.00
C SER A 20 10.86 -24.41 -43.70
N TRP A 21 10.07 -23.33 -43.93
CA TRP A 21 8.83 -23.43 -44.67
C TRP A 21 9.05 -24.05 -46.05
N GLU A 22 9.97 -23.51 -46.86
CA GLU A 22 10.21 -23.96 -48.25
C GLU A 22 10.80 -25.36 -48.34
N ASN A 23 11.72 -25.67 -47.42
CA ASN A 23 12.45 -26.95 -47.53
C ASN A 23 11.77 -28.11 -46.83
N THR A 24 10.93 -27.87 -45.86
CA THR A 24 10.34 -28.89 -45.00
C THR A 24 8.81 -28.89 -45.06
N VAL A 25 8.16 -27.80 -44.62
CA VAL A 25 6.72 -27.72 -44.45
C VAL A 25 6.01 -27.84 -45.81
N GLN A 26 6.45 -27.13 -46.83
CA GLN A 26 5.85 -27.14 -48.16
C GLN A 26 5.93 -28.51 -48.83
N LYS A 27 6.97 -29.29 -48.56
CA LYS A 27 7.13 -30.65 -49.09
C LYS A 27 6.28 -31.67 -48.36
N LEU A 28 6.07 -31.49 -47.04
CA LEU A 28 5.26 -32.38 -46.21
C LEU A 28 3.76 -32.07 -46.31
N TRP A 29 3.39 -30.87 -46.76
CA TRP A 29 2.00 -30.39 -46.79
C TRP A 29 1.06 -31.35 -47.51
N SER A 30 1.48 -31.93 -48.63
CA SER A 30 0.67 -32.89 -49.38
C SER A 30 0.59 -34.28 -48.79
N THR A 31 1.40 -34.61 -47.79
CA THR A 31 1.49 -35.91 -47.14
C THR A 31 0.87 -36.01 -45.78
N LEU A 32 0.63 -34.83 -45.16
CA LEU A 32 0.03 -34.77 -43.83
C LEU A 32 -1.50 -34.65 -43.92
N PRO A 33 -2.25 -35.32 -43.05
CA PRO A 33 -3.71 -35.13 -43.00
C PRO A 33 -4.04 -33.70 -42.53
N ASP A 34 -5.11 -33.10 -43.08
CA ASP A 34 -5.54 -31.73 -42.79
C ASP A 34 -5.77 -31.49 -41.31
N THR A 35 -6.11 -32.51 -40.52
CA THR A 35 -6.28 -32.42 -39.05
C THR A 35 -4.96 -32.37 -38.28
N ALA A 36 -3.83 -32.59 -38.91
CA ALA A 36 -2.52 -32.56 -38.28
C ALA A 36 -1.78 -31.18 -38.47
N LEU A 37 -2.41 -30.27 -39.24
CA LEU A 37 -1.82 -29.00 -39.58
C LEU A 37 -2.63 -27.86 -38.97
N GLU A 38 -2.08 -27.18 -37.98
CA GLU A 38 -2.58 -25.92 -37.44
C GLU A 38 -1.68 -24.76 -37.92
N THR A 39 -2.25 -23.83 -38.67
CA THR A 39 -1.51 -22.69 -39.21
C THR A 39 -1.90 -21.42 -38.45
N GLN A 40 -0.93 -20.80 -37.80
CA GLN A 40 -1.14 -19.55 -37.11
C GLN A 40 -0.46 -18.40 -37.85
N PHE A 41 -1.23 -17.35 -38.12
CA PHE A 41 -0.71 -16.10 -38.66
C PHE A 41 -0.57 -15.08 -37.52
N LEU A 42 0.62 -14.59 -37.31
CA LEU A 42 0.87 -13.50 -36.35
C LEU A 42 0.74 -12.16 -37.07
N VAL A 43 -0.27 -11.40 -36.69
CA VAL A 43 -0.52 -10.06 -37.24
C VAL A 43 -0.07 -9.00 -36.25
N SER A 44 0.89 -8.17 -36.67
CA SER A 44 1.30 -7.03 -35.88
C SER A 44 0.43 -5.82 -36.22
N VAL A 45 -0.12 -5.18 -35.19
CA VAL A 45 -0.97 -3.98 -35.33
C VAL A 45 -0.24 -2.76 -34.78
N ASP A 46 -0.48 -1.60 -35.38
CA ASP A 46 0.03 -0.33 -34.86
C ASP A 46 -0.76 0.05 -33.59
N ARG A 47 -0.13 -0.19 -32.44
CA ARG A 47 -0.72 0.07 -31.13
C ARG A 47 -1.05 1.55 -30.92
N ASN A 48 -0.23 2.46 -31.44
CA ASN A 48 -0.39 3.90 -31.23
C ASN A 48 -1.65 4.46 -31.92
N SER A 49 -2.04 3.85 -33.05
CA SER A 49 -3.23 4.26 -33.79
C SER A 49 -4.53 3.66 -33.23
N LEU A 50 -4.46 2.44 -32.68
CA LEU A 50 -5.62 1.68 -32.22
C LEU A 50 -5.95 1.90 -30.74
N LEU A 51 -4.92 2.09 -29.89
CA LEU A 51 -5.11 2.24 -28.47
C LEU A 51 -5.16 3.71 -28.07
N ASN A 52 -6.25 4.07 -27.39
CA ASN A 52 -6.33 5.32 -26.66
C ASN A 52 -6.22 5.03 -25.15
N PRO A 53 -5.13 5.41 -24.49
CA PRO A 53 -4.92 5.10 -23.07
C PRO A 53 -5.99 5.73 -22.16
N TRP A 54 -6.72 6.73 -22.64
CA TRP A 54 -7.75 7.45 -21.89
C TRP A 54 -9.18 6.99 -22.18
N ASP A 55 -9.36 6.14 -23.21
CA ASP A 55 -10.66 5.60 -23.61
C ASP A 55 -10.49 4.10 -23.93
N SER A 56 -10.55 3.29 -22.90
CA SER A 56 -10.43 1.84 -23.02
C SER A 56 -11.58 1.22 -23.83
N GLN A 57 -12.80 1.79 -23.74
CA GLN A 57 -13.94 1.29 -24.52
C GLN A 57 -13.71 1.47 -26.01
N ARG A 58 -13.24 2.63 -26.42
CA ARG A 58 -12.93 2.91 -27.82
C ARG A 58 -11.75 2.04 -28.31
N SER A 59 -10.77 1.81 -27.46
CA SER A 59 -9.64 0.93 -27.77
C SER A 59 -10.09 -0.51 -28.00
N VAL A 60 -10.95 -1.05 -27.15
CA VAL A 60 -11.57 -2.37 -27.34
C VAL A 60 -12.37 -2.43 -28.65
N ALA A 61 -13.24 -1.44 -28.90
CA ALA A 61 -14.03 -1.37 -30.13
C ALA A 61 -13.15 -1.33 -31.40
N ASN A 62 -12.06 -0.54 -31.37
CA ASN A 62 -11.12 -0.49 -32.49
C ASN A 62 -10.44 -1.85 -32.72
N LEU A 63 -9.99 -2.52 -31.65
CA LEU A 63 -9.35 -3.85 -31.76
C LEU A 63 -10.32 -4.91 -32.24
N GLN A 64 -11.57 -4.90 -31.78
CA GLN A 64 -12.62 -5.80 -32.25
C GLN A 64 -12.94 -5.57 -33.73
N THR A 65 -13.04 -4.30 -34.15
CA THR A 65 -13.24 -3.96 -35.58
C THR A 65 -12.10 -4.47 -36.44
N VAL A 66 -10.85 -4.37 -35.97
CA VAL A 66 -9.70 -4.95 -36.71
C VAL A 66 -9.78 -6.46 -36.76
N ALA A 67 -10.12 -7.12 -35.65
CA ALA A 67 -10.27 -8.58 -35.59
C ALA A 67 -11.41 -9.06 -36.52
N GLU A 68 -12.56 -8.38 -36.51
CA GLU A 68 -13.69 -8.64 -37.41
C GLU A 68 -13.32 -8.48 -38.90
N ASN A 69 -12.57 -7.41 -39.21
CA ASN A 69 -12.10 -7.19 -40.58
C ASN A 69 -11.15 -8.29 -41.05
N ILE A 70 -10.22 -8.74 -40.19
CA ILE A 70 -9.34 -9.86 -40.50
C ILE A 70 -10.16 -11.13 -40.70
N GLN A 71 -11.13 -11.40 -39.81
CA GLN A 71 -12.00 -12.57 -39.91
C GLN A 71 -12.85 -12.53 -41.18
N ASN A 72 -13.42 -11.42 -41.57
CA ASN A 72 -14.20 -11.28 -42.76
C ASN A 72 -13.39 -11.50 -44.06
N VAL A 73 -12.15 -10.97 -44.08
CA VAL A 73 -11.23 -11.19 -45.23
C VAL A 73 -10.84 -12.67 -45.32
N THR A 74 -10.61 -13.33 -44.19
CA THR A 74 -10.24 -14.75 -44.15
C THR A 74 -11.40 -15.65 -44.49
N LEU A 75 -12.62 -15.43 -44.01
CA LEU A 75 -13.83 -16.17 -44.33
C LEU A 75 -14.18 -16.15 -45.83
N GLY A 76 -13.81 -15.07 -46.54
CA GLY A 76 -14.04 -14.95 -48.00
C GLY A 76 -13.00 -15.73 -48.82
N ASN A 77 -11.88 -16.13 -48.29
CA ASN A 77 -10.74 -16.71 -49.02
C ASN A 77 -10.34 -18.11 -48.61
N PHE A 78 -10.85 -18.60 -47.47
CA PHE A 78 -10.53 -19.95 -46.96
C PHE A 78 -11.79 -20.78 -46.79
N GLU A 79 -11.69 -22.09 -47.13
CA GLU A 79 -12.80 -23.05 -47.00
C GLU A 79 -13.12 -23.43 -45.55
N HIS A 80 -12.19 -23.15 -44.62
CA HIS A 80 -12.31 -23.51 -43.21
C HIS A 80 -12.43 -22.28 -42.34
N ALA A 81 -13.11 -22.38 -41.20
CA ALA A 81 -13.29 -21.30 -40.26
C ALA A 81 -11.93 -20.85 -39.66
N VAL A 82 -11.61 -19.57 -39.81
CA VAL A 82 -10.43 -18.99 -39.20
C VAL A 82 -10.86 -18.33 -37.89
N TYR A 83 -10.18 -18.67 -36.81
CA TYR A 83 -10.40 -18.08 -35.50
C TYR A 83 -9.37 -16.99 -35.24
N VAL A 84 -9.83 -15.77 -34.97
CA VAL A 84 -8.96 -14.63 -34.63
C VAL A 84 -8.89 -14.46 -33.12
N GLN A 85 -7.74 -14.70 -32.55
CA GLN A 85 -7.47 -14.48 -31.12
C GLN A 85 -6.72 -13.16 -30.93
N SER A 86 -7.29 -12.24 -30.16
CA SER A 86 -6.65 -10.97 -29.81
C SER A 86 -6.26 -10.95 -28.34
N ASN A 87 -5.00 -11.23 -28.04
CA ASN A 87 -4.46 -11.14 -26.68
C ASN A 87 -4.43 -9.68 -26.18
N LEU A 88 -4.32 -8.71 -27.12
CA LEU A 88 -4.32 -7.28 -26.78
C LEU A 88 -5.71 -6.82 -26.33
N ASP A 89 -6.77 -7.31 -26.96
CA ASP A 89 -8.16 -7.03 -26.57
C ASP A 89 -8.43 -7.52 -25.15
N PHE A 90 -8.03 -8.75 -24.81
CA PHE A 90 -8.16 -9.28 -23.45
C PHE A 90 -7.40 -8.44 -22.43
N ALA A 91 -6.18 -7.98 -22.74
CA ALA A 91 -5.40 -7.13 -21.86
C ALA A 91 -6.07 -5.77 -21.61
N VAL A 92 -6.62 -5.14 -22.66
CA VAL A 92 -7.33 -3.87 -22.55
C VAL A 92 -8.65 -4.02 -21.80
N GLN A 93 -9.40 -5.09 -22.03
CA GLN A 93 -10.62 -5.39 -21.28
C GLN A 93 -10.33 -5.62 -19.79
N SER A 94 -9.31 -6.41 -19.45
CA SER A 94 -8.93 -6.64 -18.05
C SER A 94 -8.53 -5.35 -17.35
N PHE A 95 -7.81 -4.45 -18.04
CA PHE A 95 -7.52 -3.11 -17.54
C PHE A 95 -8.79 -2.29 -17.33
N GLN A 96 -9.74 -2.35 -18.25
CA GLN A 96 -11.02 -1.64 -18.14
C GLN A 96 -11.81 -2.05 -16.89
N TYR A 97 -11.82 -3.33 -16.55
CA TYR A 97 -12.47 -3.83 -15.33
C TYR A 97 -11.74 -3.41 -14.05
N SER A 98 -10.41 -3.38 -14.06
CA SER A 98 -9.60 -3.04 -12.88
C SER A 98 -9.44 -1.54 -12.67
N PHE A 99 -9.52 -0.72 -13.73
CA PHE A 99 -9.29 0.73 -13.68
C PHE A 99 -10.16 1.48 -12.66
N PRO A 100 -11.48 1.26 -12.54
CA PRO A 100 -12.30 1.95 -11.54
C PRO A 100 -11.86 1.67 -10.12
N ALA A 101 -11.50 0.43 -9.80
CA ALA A 101 -11.02 0.04 -8.48
C ALA A 101 -9.67 0.72 -8.16
N LEU A 102 -8.75 0.77 -9.11
CA LEU A 102 -7.48 1.49 -8.99
C LEU A 102 -7.71 2.98 -8.79
N PHE A 103 -8.54 3.60 -9.61
CA PHE A 103 -8.85 5.04 -9.51
C PHE A 103 -9.45 5.41 -8.15
N PHE A 104 -10.41 4.63 -7.65
CA PHE A 104 -10.96 4.80 -6.31
C PHE A 104 -9.91 4.62 -5.23
N SER A 105 -9.03 3.66 -5.35
CA SER A 105 -7.94 3.43 -4.42
C SER A 105 -7.00 4.62 -4.33
N PHE A 106 -6.61 5.21 -5.47
CA PHE A 106 -5.78 6.41 -5.52
C PHE A 106 -6.46 7.63 -4.85
N ILE A 107 -7.76 7.82 -5.09
CA ILE A 107 -8.51 8.90 -4.42
C ILE A 107 -8.55 8.68 -2.91
N LEU A 108 -8.92 7.48 -2.45
CA LEU A 108 -9.01 7.15 -1.03
C LEU A 108 -7.68 7.39 -0.31
N VAL A 109 -6.60 6.94 -0.92
CA VAL A 109 -5.24 7.10 -0.41
C VAL A 109 -4.81 8.55 -0.32
N SER A 110 -5.29 9.40 -1.23
CA SER A 110 -4.97 10.84 -1.25
C SER A 110 -5.79 11.67 -0.26
N ILE A 111 -6.88 11.16 0.30
CA ILE A 111 -7.76 11.89 1.22
C ILE A 111 -7.00 12.52 2.41
N PRO A 112 -6.10 11.83 3.13
CA PRO A 112 -5.37 12.45 4.24
C PRO A 112 -4.55 13.66 3.79
N VAL A 113 -3.93 13.59 2.61
CA VAL A 113 -3.15 14.69 2.03
C VAL A 113 -4.06 15.89 1.71
N PHE A 114 -5.23 15.65 1.14
CA PHE A 114 -6.23 16.69 0.85
C PHE A 114 -6.74 17.37 2.13
N ILE A 115 -6.97 16.59 3.19
CA ILE A 115 -7.38 17.15 4.48
C ILE A 115 -6.29 18.03 5.09
N VAL A 116 -5.04 17.61 5.01
CA VAL A 116 -3.90 18.43 5.44
C VAL A 116 -3.85 19.72 4.62
N ALA A 117 -3.92 19.65 3.30
CA ALA A 117 -3.89 20.81 2.41
C ALA A 117 -5.05 21.77 2.68
N TRP A 118 -6.26 21.24 2.83
CA TRP A 118 -7.43 22.05 3.21
C TRP A 118 -7.28 22.70 4.56
N TYR A 119 -6.81 21.98 5.57
CA TYR A 119 -6.65 22.52 6.93
C TYR A 119 -5.61 23.64 6.97
N ILE A 120 -4.49 23.45 6.26
CA ILE A 120 -3.46 24.50 6.12
C ILE A 120 -4.05 25.71 5.39
N GLY A 121 -4.73 25.50 4.26
CA GLY A 121 -5.39 26.56 3.51
C GLY A 121 -6.40 27.34 4.34
N SER A 122 -7.23 26.65 5.15
CA SER A 122 -8.16 27.27 6.08
C SER A 122 -7.45 28.07 7.17
N THR A 123 -6.36 27.54 7.73
CA THR A 123 -5.60 28.22 8.78
C THR A 123 -4.88 29.48 8.24
N VAL A 124 -4.30 29.37 7.03
CA VAL A 124 -3.66 30.52 6.34
C VAL A 124 -4.71 31.58 5.99
N SER A 125 -5.90 31.16 5.55
CA SER A 125 -7.03 32.07 5.31
C SER A 125 -7.44 32.81 6.59
N ASP A 126 -7.66 32.09 7.70
CA ASP A 126 -8.03 32.70 8.98
C ASP A 126 -7.00 33.79 9.38
N VAL A 127 -5.71 33.47 9.25
CA VAL A 127 -4.62 34.41 9.51
C VAL A 127 -4.65 35.62 8.57
N SER A 128 -4.83 35.39 7.27
CA SER A 128 -4.93 36.46 6.26
C SER A 128 -6.08 37.40 6.57
N PHE A 129 -7.22 36.87 6.99
CA PHE A 129 -8.38 37.70 7.41
C PHE A 129 -8.11 38.49 8.67
N ASP A 130 -7.46 37.92 9.66
CA ASP A 130 -7.10 38.64 10.89
C ASP A 130 -6.17 39.82 10.60
N LEU A 131 -5.22 39.64 9.68
CA LEU A 131 -4.31 40.72 9.24
C LEU A 131 -5.03 41.85 8.46
N ARG A 132 -6.05 41.50 7.66
CA ARG A 132 -6.83 42.44 6.85
C ARG A 132 -8.11 42.94 7.55
N ARG A 133 -8.29 42.62 8.86
CA ARG A 133 -9.52 42.93 9.61
C ARG A 133 -9.88 44.41 9.56
N ARG A 134 -8.90 45.31 9.67
CA ARG A 134 -9.10 46.75 9.59
C ARG A 134 -9.54 47.22 8.21
N GLU A 135 -8.97 46.65 7.15
CA GLU A 135 -9.38 46.90 5.75
C GLU A 135 -10.82 46.49 5.51
N ILE A 136 -11.22 45.31 6.01
CA ILE A 136 -12.60 44.82 5.94
C ILE A 136 -13.56 45.77 6.66
N GLY A 137 -13.19 46.24 7.87
CA GLY A 137 -13.96 47.26 8.62
C GLY A 137 -14.11 48.54 7.84
N LEU A 138 -13.06 49.05 7.22
CA LEU A 138 -13.11 50.27 6.39
C LEU A 138 -13.96 50.09 5.13
N LEU A 139 -13.93 48.91 4.49
CA LEU A 139 -14.79 48.63 3.35
C LEU A 139 -16.27 48.58 3.75
N SER A 140 -16.57 48.02 4.92
CA SER A 140 -17.94 48.01 5.47
C SER A 140 -18.43 49.39 5.81
N THR A 141 -17.59 50.32 6.35
CA THR A 141 -17.96 51.73 6.62
C THR A 141 -18.19 52.52 5.33
N LYS A 142 -17.54 52.14 4.22
CA LYS A 142 -17.79 52.71 2.88
C LYS A 142 -19.06 52.18 2.20
N GLY A 143 -19.84 51.33 2.89
CA GLY A 143 -21.13 50.84 2.40
C GLY A 143 -21.10 49.53 1.62
N LEU A 144 -19.97 48.83 1.58
CA LEU A 144 -19.94 47.49 0.97
C LEU A 144 -20.73 46.47 1.83
N SER A 145 -21.61 45.74 1.20
CA SER A 145 -22.36 44.66 1.85
C SER A 145 -21.46 43.44 2.15
N SER A 146 -21.82 42.65 3.18
CA SER A 146 -21.11 41.41 3.53
C SER A 146 -20.95 40.47 2.34
N GLY A 147 -21.97 40.39 1.45
CA GLY A 147 -21.91 39.58 0.26
C GLY A 147 -20.91 40.09 -0.81
N GLN A 148 -20.74 41.43 -0.93
CA GLN A 148 -19.72 42.00 -1.82
C GLN A 148 -18.31 41.72 -1.33
N ILE A 149 -18.08 41.81 -0.05
CA ILE A 149 -16.79 41.48 0.57
C ILE A 149 -16.48 40.00 0.41
N GLN A 150 -17.47 39.10 0.63
CA GLN A 150 -17.30 37.68 0.39
C GLN A 150 -16.94 37.37 -1.07
N ARG A 151 -17.62 38.00 -2.04
CA ARG A 151 -17.30 37.81 -3.47
C ARG A 151 -15.86 38.21 -3.80
N MET A 152 -15.33 39.29 -3.19
CA MET A 152 -13.95 39.72 -3.37
C MET A 152 -12.97 38.61 -2.93
N PHE A 153 -13.21 37.97 -1.80
CA PHE A 153 -12.38 36.86 -1.31
C PHE A 153 -12.54 35.59 -2.12
N PHE A 154 -13.75 35.32 -2.64
CA PHE A 154 -13.96 34.18 -3.52
C PHE A 154 -13.30 34.34 -4.88
N THR A 155 -13.23 35.56 -5.44
CA THR A 155 -12.46 35.82 -6.67
C THR A 155 -10.95 35.65 -6.42
N GLU A 156 -10.43 36.08 -5.27
CA GLU A 156 -9.04 35.85 -4.87
C GLU A 156 -8.77 34.32 -4.75
N ALA A 157 -9.66 33.57 -4.10
CA ALA A 157 -9.56 32.11 -3.97
C ALA A 157 -9.64 31.40 -5.34
N LEU A 158 -10.48 31.87 -6.25
CA LEU A 158 -10.57 31.37 -7.61
C LEU A 158 -9.25 31.49 -8.36
N LEU A 159 -8.63 32.69 -8.31
CA LEU A 159 -7.33 32.92 -8.97
C LEU A 159 -6.23 32.03 -8.37
N ILE A 160 -6.16 31.96 -7.04
CA ILE A 160 -5.20 31.10 -6.33
C ILE A 160 -5.44 29.62 -6.71
N GLY A 161 -6.70 29.19 -6.79
CA GLY A 161 -7.06 27.82 -7.14
C GLY A 161 -6.67 27.46 -8.56
N ILE A 162 -6.88 28.37 -9.55
CA ILE A 162 -6.46 28.17 -10.93
C ILE A 162 -4.92 28.06 -11.03
N VAL A 163 -4.21 29.02 -10.45
CA VAL A 163 -2.74 29.01 -10.46
C VAL A 163 -2.20 27.77 -9.74
N GLY A 164 -2.75 27.44 -8.58
CA GLY A 164 -2.38 26.25 -7.81
C GLY A 164 -2.67 24.95 -8.56
N GLY A 165 -3.82 24.87 -9.25
CA GLY A 165 -4.17 23.74 -10.09
C GLY A 165 -3.23 23.55 -11.27
N LEU A 166 -2.84 24.63 -11.96
CA LEU A 166 -1.87 24.59 -13.06
C LEU A 166 -0.47 24.17 -12.58
N VAL A 167 -0.02 24.74 -11.46
CA VAL A 167 1.26 24.32 -10.82
C VAL A 167 1.20 22.86 -10.41
N GLY A 168 0.05 22.39 -9.92
CA GLY A 168 -0.18 20.99 -9.58
C GLY A 168 -0.07 20.05 -10.77
N VAL A 169 -0.63 20.45 -11.93
CA VAL A 169 -0.51 19.67 -13.18
C VAL A 169 0.96 19.56 -13.62
N VAL A 170 1.69 20.68 -13.64
CA VAL A 170 3.11 20.68 -14.02
C VAL A 170 3.93 19.84 -13.03
N GLY A 171 3.68 20.03 -11.72
CA GLY A 171 4.35 19.24 -10.68
C GLY A 171 4.07 17.75 -10.79
N GLY A 172 2.82 17.36 -11.05
CA GLY A 172 2.43 15.97 -11.27
C GLY A 172 3.07 15.35 -12.51
N ALA A 173 3.12 16.11 -13.63
CA ALA A 173 3.79 15.68 -14.85
C ALA A 173 5.30 15.46 -14.63
N LEU A 174 5.98 16.37 -13.93
CA LEU A 174 7.39 16.24 -13.59
C LEU A 174 7.66 15.01 -12.72
N LEU A 175 6.80 14.75 -11.73
CA LEU A 175 6.94 13.57 -10.89
C LEU A 175 6.75 12.26 -11.65
N ASN A 176 5.78 12.22 -12.56
CA ASN A 176 5.60 11.06 -13.42
C ASN A 176 6.88 10.75 -14.23
N GLN A 177 7.60 11.80 -14.69
CA GLN A 177 8.87 11.63 -15.40
C GLN A 177 9.99 11.04 -14.52
N VAL A 178 10.02 11.42 -13.24
CA VAL A 178 10.98 10.83 -12.27
C VAL A 178 10.73 9.34 -12.11
N TYR A 179 9.47 8.91 -12.20
CA TYR A 179 9.06 7.51 -12.07
C TYR A 179 9.31 6.68 -13.34
N THR A 180 9.02 7.24 -14.52
CA THR A 180 9.08 6.52 -15.79
C THR A 180 10.42 6.62 -16.52
N GLY A 181 11.41 7.30 -15.92
CA GLY A 181 12.67 7.64 -16.57
C GLY A 181 12.59 8.99 -17.29
N PHE A 182 13.55 9.88 -17.00
CA PHE A 182 13.50 11.28 -17.42
C PHE A 182 13.59 11.43 -18.94
N ASN A 183 12.45 11.65 -19.61
CA ASN A 183 12.38 11.94 -21.03
C ASN A 183 11.54 13.20 -21.27
N ILE A 184 12.19 14.32 -21.63
CA ILE A 184 11.55 15.63 -21.80
C ILE A 184 10.53 15.62 -22.95
N GLU A 185 10.71 14.80 -23.98
CA GLU A 185 9.80 14.72 -25.12
C GLU A 185 8.41 14.18 -24.76
N THR A 186 8.32 13.38 -23.69
CA THR A 186 7.05 12.79 -23.22
C THR A 186 6.29 13.68 -22.24
N LEU A 187 6.91 14.76 -21.74
CA LEU A 187 6.37 15.60 -20.66
C LEU A 187 5.07 16.32 -21.05
N PHE A 188 4.93 16.72 -22.30
CA PHE A 188 3.76 17.41 -22.85
C PHE A 188 3.05 16.63 -23.97
N ASN A 189 3.34 15.35 -24.11
CA ASN A 189 2.67 14.53 -25.11
C ASN A 189 1.19 14.36 -24.69
N PRO A 190 0.22 14.61 -25.59
CA PRO A 190 -1.20 14.39 -25.31
C PRO A 190 -1.55 12.96 -24.90
N GLN A 191 -0.69 11.99 -25.20
CA GLN A 191 -0.82 10.61 -24.75
C GLN A 191 -0.48 10.43 -23.27
N THR A 192 0.38 11.29 -22.67
CA THR A 192 0.77 11.23 -21.26
C THR A 192 -0.05 12.18 -20.39
N VAL A 193 -0.53 13.30 -20.91
CA VAL A 193 -1.32 14.31 -20.17
C VAL A 193 -2.67 14.52 -20.87
N ASN A 194 -3.71 13.90 -20.33
CA ASN A 194 -5.06 14.06 -20.85
C ASN A 194 -5.61 15.46 -20.52
N PRO A 195 -6.20 16.21 -21.47
CA PRO A 195 -6.87 17.47 -21.22
C PRO A 195 -7.95 17.41 -20.14
N TYR A 196 -8.67 16.27 -20.02
CA TYR A 196 -9.67 16.07 -18.97
C TYR A 196 -9.04 15.99 -17.58
N THR A 197 -7.88 15.37 -17.45
CA THR A 197 -7.13 15.32 -16.18
C THR A 197 -6.67 16.71 -15.77
N VAL A 198 -6.15 17.50 -16.71
CA VAL A 198 -5.78 18.90 -16.48
C VAL A 198 -6.97 19.72 -15.98
N LEU A 199 -8.09 19.62 -16.69
CA LEU A 199 -9.32 20.32 -16.33
C LEU A 199 -9.82 19.90 -14.94
N PHE A 200 -9.86 18.59 -14.66
CA PHE A 200 -10.27 18.05 -13.37
C PHE A 200 -9.36 18.55 -12.23
N THR A 201 -8.04 18.52 -12.44
CA THR A 201 -7.07 18.98 -11.43
C THR A 201 -7.21 20.46 -11.12
N VAL A 202 -7.42 21.30 -12.15
CA VAL A 202 -7.66 22.74 -11.98
C VAL A 202 -8.98 23.00 -11.26
N ILE A 203 -10.06 22.32 -11.65
CA ILE A 203 -11.38 22.43 -10.99
C ILE A 203 -11.25 22.00 -9.52
N PHE A 204 -10.54 20.90 -9.24
CA PHE A 204 -10.30 20.42 -7.88
C PHE A 204 -9.47 21.43 -7.07
N GLY A 205 -8.43 22.03 -7.65
CA GLY A 205 -7.64 23.10 -7.03
C GLY A 205 -8.48 24.32 -6.65
N VAL A 206 -9.37 24.75 -7.57
CA VAL A 206 -10.33 25.84 -7.32
C VAL A 206 -11.30 25.45 -6.19
N PHE A 207 -11.84 24.23 -6.22
CA PHE A 207 -12.72 23.72 -5.16
C PHE A 207 -12.03 23.73 -3.80
N LEU A 208 -10.81 23.25 -3.73
CA LEU A 208 -10.02 23.20 -2.48
C LEU A 208 -9.73 24.60 -1.95
N ALA A 209 -9.34 25.53 -2.82
CA ALA A 209 -9.09 26.93 -2.46
C ALA A 209 -10.38 27.62 -1.98
N PHE A 210 -11.49 27.44 -2.69
CA PHE A 210 -12.78 27.98 -2.30
C PHE A 210 -13.24 27.44 -0.95
N PHE A 211 -13.14 26.13 -0.74
CA PHE A 211 -13.54 25.47 0.51
C PHE A 211 -12.67 25.90 1.70
N SER A 212 -11.39 26.15 1.46
CA SER A 212 -10.45 26.67 2.48
C SER A 212 -10.81 28.09 2.93
N VAL A 213 -11.25 28.93 2.01
CA VAL A 213 -11.58 30.34 2.29
C VAL A 213 -13.01 30.52 2.81
N PHE A 214 -13.93 29.61 2.46
CA PHE A 214 -15.37 29.75 2.68
C PHE A 214 -15.75 30.04 4.14
N PHE A 215 -15.28 29.24 5.09
CA PHE A 215 -15.62 29.40 6.49
C PHE A 215 -14.96 30.66 7.10
N SER A 216 -13.76 30.97 6.66
CA SER A 216 -13.00 32.12 7.13
C SER A 216 -13.61 33.42 6.64
N ALA A 217 -13.98 33.51 5.34
CA ALA A 217 -14.65 34.66 4.75
C ALA A 217 -16.01 34.94 5.42
N ARG A 218 -16.79 33.88 5.69
CA ARG A 218 -18.09 34.01 6.37
C ARG A 218 -17.92 34.54 7.80
N ARG A 219 -16.89 34.10 8.54
CA ARG A 219 -16.57 34.61 9.87
C ARG A 219 -16.15 36.08 9.83
N ALA A 220 -15.26 36.43 8.90
CA ALA A 220 -14.73 37.79 8.78
C ALA A 220 -15.83 38.80 8.48
N THR A 221 -16.78 38.49 7.62
CA THR A 221 -17.89 39.37 7.24
C THR A 221 -19.04 39.41 8.25
N SER A 222 -19.09 38.49 9.22
CA SER A 222 -20.07 38.50 10.32
C SER A 222 -19.64 39.37 11.51
N LEU A 223 -18.42 39.94 11.51
CA LEU A 223 -17.94 40.80 12.59
C LEU A 223 -18.63 42.19 12.52
N PRO A 224 -19.08 42.73 13.67
CA PRO A 224 -19.58 44.10 13.74
C PRO A 224 -18.49 45.08 13.30
N THR A 225 -18.87 46.09 12.50
CA THR A 225 -17.94 47.09 11.94
C THR A 225 -17.13 47.83 13.02
N VAL A 226 -17.77 48.10 14.17
CA VAL A 226 -17.12 48.74 15.33
C VAL A 226 -16.00 47.86 15.90
N ASP A 227 -16.22 46.55 15.96
CA ASP A 227 -15.22 45.62 16.50
C ASP A 227 -14.11 45.31 15.48
N ALA A 228 -14.39 45.44 14.18
CA ALA A 228 -13.39 45.31 13.11
C ALA A 228 -12.39 46.50 13.11
N LEU A 229 -12.84 47.70 13.50
CA LEU A 229 -12.03 48.93 13.53
C LEU A 229 -11.25 49.13 14.84
N LYS A 230 -11.60 48.45 15.94
CA LYS A 230 -10.86 48.54 17.20
C LYS A 230 -9.47 48.00 17.03
N GLU A 231 -8.47 48.81 17.35
CA GLU A 231 -7.05 48.45 17.37
C GLU A 231 -6.75 47.38 18.44
N TYR A 232 -7.59 47.35 19.48
CA TYR A 232 -7.65 46.35 20.52
C TYR A 232 -9.03 45.70 20.54
N ALA A 233 -9.20 44.63 19.86
CA ALA A 233 -10.25 43.71 20.23
C ALA A 233 -9.81 42.97 21.50
N PRO A 234 -10.58 43.03 22.63
CA PRO A 234 -10.32 42.10 23.72
C PRO A 234 -10.33 40.70 23.10
N ILE A 235 -9.28 39.91 23.41
CA ILE A 235 -9.24 38.50 23.05
C ILE A 235 -10.57 37.91 23.50
N ASP A 236 -11.38 37.52 22.54
CA ASP A 236 -12.77 37.13 22.73
C ASP A 236 -12.92 36.31 23.99
N ALA A 237 -13.83 36.73 24.86
CA ALA A 237 -14.43 35.87 25.83
C ALA A 237 -14.85 34.63 25.07
N ALA A 238 -14.16 33.50 25.30
CA ALA A 238 -14.23 32.28 24.52
C ALA A 238 -15.70 31.94 24.27
N LYS A 239 -16.19 32.06 23.02
CA LYS A 239 -17.53 31.66 22.66
C LYS A 239 -17.72 30.23 23.16
N PRO A 240 -18.86 29.91 23.79
CA PRO A 240 -19.07 28.59 24.37
C PRO A 240 -18.85 27.54 23.29
N TYR A 241 -17.76 26.79 23.43
CA TYR A 241 -17.34 25.78 22.49
C TYR A 241 -18.33 24.62 22.48
N ARG A 242 -18.93 24.34 21.33
CA ARG A 242 -19.82 23.17 21.18
C ARG A 242 -18.97 21.90 21.30
N LYS A 243 -18.95 21.29 22.49
CA LYS A 243 -18.11 20.12 22.82
C LYS A 243 -18.62 18.81 22.16
N ARG A 244 -19.87 18.76 21.67
CA ARG A 244 -20.49 17.53 21.18
C ARG A 244 -19.73 16.90 20.00
N LEU A 245 -19.43 17.67 18.96
CA LEU A 245 -18.74 17.17 17.76
C LEU A 245 -17.33 16.62 18.06
N PRO A 246 -16.43 17.32 18.78
CA PRO A 246 -15.13 16.75 19.16
C PRO A 246 -15.22 15.51 20.04
N TRP A 247 -16.24 15.40 20.91
CA TRP A 247 -16.45 14.18 21.69
C TRP A 247 -16.85 13.01 20.80
N ILE A 248 -17.77 13.20 19.84
CA ILE A 248 -18.15 12.17 18.87
C ILE A 248 -16.94 11.72 18.06
N ALA A 249 -16.16 12.68 17.52
CA ALA A 249 -14.95 12.35 16.76
C ALA A 249 -13.92 11.60 17.61
N PHE A 250 -13.73 12.01 18.86
CA PHE A 250 -12.80 11.35 19.78
C PHE A 250 -13.23 9.93 20.11
N ILE A 251 -14.53 9.70 20.38
CA ILE A 251 -15.06 8.36 20.68
C ILE A 251 -14.91 7.45 19.46
N LEU A 252 -15.33 7.90 18.26
CA LEU A 252 -15.19 7.12 17.03
C LEU A 252 -13.73 6.83 16.68
N GLY A 253 -12.87 7.82 16.83
CA GLY A 253 -11.43 7.66 16.61
C GLY A 253 -10.80 6.70 17.62
N THR A 254 -11.14 6.81 18.91
CA THR A 254 -10.65 5.92 19.97
C THR A 254 -11.13 4.49 19.75
N TYR A 255 -12.41 4.29 19.39
CA TYR A 255 -12.94 3.00 19.00
C TYR A 255 -12.07 2.36 17.94
N LYS A 256 -11.78 3.08 16.85
CA LYS A 256 -10.98 2.52 15.74
C LYS A 256 -9.52 2.23 16.12
N ILE A 257 -8.90 3.08 16.93
CA ILE A 257 -7.54 2.84 17.45
C ILE A 257 -7.50 1.59 18.34
N VAL A 258 -8.52 1.37 19.17
CA VAL A 258 -8.62 0.16 20.00
C VAL A 258 -8.82 -1.07 19.13
N VAL A 259 -9.66 -1.01 18.10
CA VAL A 259 -9.85 -2.10 17.13
C VAL A 259 -8.55 -2.43 16.40
N PHE A 260 -7.78 -1.42 15.98
CA PHE A 260 -6.47 -1.60 15.37
C PHE A 260 -5.47 -2.23 16.33
N LEU A 261 -5.43 -1.78 17.59
CA LEU A 261 -4.53 -2.33 18.61
C LEU A 261 -4.83 -3.81 18.91
N LEU A 262 -6.11 -4.19 18.87
CA LEU A 262 -6.54 -5.57 19.06
C LEU A 262 -6.37 -6.44 17.81
N GLY A 263 -6.00 -5.85 16.67
CA GLY A 263 -5.84 -6.56 15.40
C GLY A 263 -7.16 -7.15 14.86
N LEU A 264 -8.30 -6.56 15.20
CA LEU A 264 -9.62 -7.08 14.81
C LEU A 264 -10.05 -6.50 13.47
N ASN A 265 -10.52 -7.35 12.56
CA ASN A 265 -11.24 -6.93 11.37
C ASN A 265 -12.74 -7.06 11.61
N VAL A 266 -13.37 -5.97 12.07
CA VAL A 266 -14.79 -5.96 12.43
C VAL A 266 -15.67 -6.24 11.21
N ALA A 267 -15.30 -5.75 10.03
CA ALA A 267 -16.04 -6.02 8.80
C ALA A 267 -16.07 -7.52 8.48
N ASN A 268 -14.94 -8.21 8.62
CA ASN A 268 -14.88 -9.66 8.42
C ASN A 268 -15.66 -10.41 9.49
N LEU A 269 -15.55 -10.01 10.76
CA LEU A 269 -16.33 -10.61 11.85
C LEU A 269 -17.84 -10.47 11.64
N LEU A 270 -18.29 -9.32 11.18
CA LEU A 270 -19.71 -9.08 10.88
C LEU A 270 -20.18 -9.89 9.67
N ASN A 271 -19.39 -9.95 8.62
CA ASN A 271 -19.70 -10.75 7.44
C ASN A 271 -19.75 -12.24 7.78
N SER A 272 -18.76 -12.74 8.53
CA SER A 272 -18.71 -14.14 8.94
C SER A 272 -19.90 -14.55 9.82
N SER A 273 -20.30 -13.70 10.77
CA SER A 273 -21.47 -13.96 11.59
C SER A 273 -22.77 -13.96 10.78
N ALA A 274 -22.86 -13.16 9.72
CA ALA A 274 -23.99 -13.17 8.81
C ALA A 274 -24.10 -14.48 8.01
N TYR A 275 -22.97 -15.09 7.62
CA TYR A 275 -22.94 -16.37 6.91
C TYR A 275 -23.19 -17.57 7.85
N ALA A 276 -22.61 -17.55 9.06
CA ALA A 276 -22.75 -18.64 10.04
C ALA A 276 -24.18 -18.78 10.59
N GLY A 277 -24.95 -17.70 10.64
CA GLY A 277 -26.33 -17.68 11.13
C GLY A 277 -27.40 -18.17 10.15
N GLY A 278 -27.05 -18.94 9.12
CA GLY A 278 -28.01 -19.47 8.14
C GLY A 278 -28.47 -18.46 7.10
N GLY A 279 -27.69 -17.42 6.85
CA GLY A 279 -27.91 -16.49 5.73
C GLY A 279 -29.20 -15.67 5.79
N SER A 280 -29.66 -15.32 6.99
CA SER A 280 -30.86 -14.46 7.12
C SER A 280 -30.55 -13.10 6.45
N PHE A 281 -31.24 -12.80 5.36
CA PHE A 281 -31.17 -11.53 4.63
C PHE A 281 -31.35 -10.31 5.57
N ILE A 282 -32.09 -10.50 6.67
CA ILE A 282 -32.29 -9.48 7.70
C ILE A 282 -30.99 -9.17 8.45
N ILE A 283 -30.17 -10.18 8.76
CA ILE A 283 -28.87 -10.00 9.44
C ILE A 283 -27.92 -9.23 8.52
N PHE A 284 -27.89 -9.56 7.23
CA PHE A 284 -27.07 -8.86 6.25
C PHE A 284 -27.47 -7.39 6.09
N ILE A 285 -28.78 -7.08 6.04
CA ILE A 285 -29.29 -5.69 5.98
C ILE A 285 -28.90 -4.90 7.23
N LEU A 286 -28.91 -5.54 8.40
CA LEU A 286 -28.59 -4.87 9.68
C LEU A 286 -27.09 -4.67 9.87
N LEU A 287 -26.28 -5.69 9.57
CA LEU A 287 -24.83 -5.67 9.81
C LEU A 287 -24.02 -5.09 8.64
N GLY A 288 -24.53 -5.16 7.42
CA GLY A 288 -23.85 -4.64 6.23
C GLY A 288 -23.51 -3.14 6.31
N PRO A 289 -24.44 -2.25 6.66
CA PRO A 289 -24.14 -0.83 6.86
C PRO A 289 -23.13 -0.57 7.98
N LEU A 290 -23.13 -1.40 9.03
CA LEU A 290 -22.17 -1.30 10.14
C LEU A 290 -20.75 -1.70 9.70
N ALA A 291 -20.65 -2.74 8.90
CA ALA A 291 -19.37 -3.18 8.31
C ALA A 291 -18.81 -2.11 7.34
N LEU A 292 -19.67 -1.52 6.50
CA LEU A 292 -19.27 -0.42 5.62
C LEU A 292 -18.83 0.81 6.42
N PHE A 293 -19.53 1.14 7.50
CA PHE A 293 -19.15 2.23 8.39
C PHE A 293 -17.80 1.98 9.07
N ASP A 294 -17.56 0.76 9.55
CA ASP A 294 -16.26 0.39 10.13
C ASP A 294 -15.14 0.46 9.11
N GLN A 295 -15.39 0.01 7.86
CA GLN A 295 -14.42 0.13 6.75
C GLN A 295 -14.10 1.60 6.42
N PHE A 296 -15.11 2.48 6.45
CA PHE A 296 -14.90 3.92 6.32
C PHE A 296 -14.03 4.48 7.46
N LEU A 297 -14.22 3.98 8.69
CA LEU A 297 -13.41 4.38 9.84
C LEU A 297 -11.94 3.88 9.74
N ASN A 298 -11.61 2.90 8.91
CA ASN A 298 -10.21 2.52 8.67
C ASN A 298 -9.38 3.72 8.17
N LEU A 299 -9.98 4.55 7.32
CA LEU A 299 -9.33 5.73 6.77
C LEU A 299 -9.46 6.96 7.68
N PHE A 300 -10.67 7.21 8.19
CA PHE A 300 -10.98 8.44 8.93
C PHE A 300 -10.78 8.32 10.44
N GLY A 301 -10.67 7.10 11.00
CA GLY A 301 -10.54 6.87 12.43
C GLY A 301 -9.35 7.59 13.08
N PRO A 302 -8.12 7.41 12.59
CA PRO A 302 -6.95 8.11 13.14
C PRO A 302 -7.08 9.64 13.02
N LEU A 303 -7.62 10.14 11.93
CA LEU A 303 -7.87 11.57 11.72
C LEU A 303 -8.89 12.13 12.73
N LEU A 304 -10.01 11.44 12.93
CA LEU A 304 -11.04 11.81 13.91
C LEU A 304 -10.48 11.79 15.32
N PHE A 305 -9.62 10.82 15.63
CA PHE A 305 -8.92 10.76 16.92
C PHE A 305 -8.03 11.97 17.12
N PHE A 306 -7.13 12.29 16.18
CA PHE A 306 -6.25 13.44 16.30
C PHE A 306 -7.03 14.75 16.45
N TRP A 307 -8.08 14.94 15.64
CA TRP A 307 -8.90 16.13 15.71
C TRP A 307 -9.68 16.22 17.03
N GLY A 308 -10.33 15.16 17.46
CA GLY A 308 -11.07 15.10 18.71
C GLY A 308 -10.16 15.28 19.91
N PHE A 309 -9.04 14.55 19.95
CA PHE A 309 -8.07 14.60 21.02
C PHE A 309 -7.46 16.02 21.19
N THR A 310 -6.98 16.61 20.10
CA THR A 310 -6.37 17.95 20.14
C THR A 310 -7.38 19.02 20.54
N LYS A 311 -8.62 18.94 20.08
CA LYS A 311 -9.68 19.86 20.49
C LYS A 311 -10.11 19.71 21.95
N LEU A 312 -10.18 18.50 22.48
CA LEU A 312 -10.60 18.25 23.85
C LEU A 312 -9.46 18.44 24.86
N PHE A 313 -8.28 17.90 24.57
CA PHE A 313 -7.18 17.85 25.52
C PHE A 313 -6.21 19.02 25.38
N VAL A 314 -5.82 19.41 24.16
CA VAL A 314 -4.88 20.52 23.96
C VAL A 314 -5.57 21.86 24.13
N GLN A 315 -6.76 22.04 23.53
CA GLN A 315 -7.47 23.31 23.57
C GLN A 315 -8.17 23.58 24.91
N ASN A 316 -8.68 22.55 25.61
CA ASN A 316 -9.66 22.70 26.69
C ASN A 316 -9.22 22.08 28.03
N SER A 317 -8.04 21.49 28.15
CA SER A 317 -7.60 20.78 29.35
C SER A 317 -6.63 21.55 30.20
N LEU A 318 -6.98 21.78 31.48
CA LEU A 318 -6.07 22.27 32.50
C LEU A 318 -4.88 21.32 32.73
N LYS A 319 -5.08 20.01 32.53
CA LYS A 319 -4.02 19.00 32.70
C LYS A 319 -2.92 19.11 31.62
N PHE A 320 -3.27 19.42 30.38
CA PHE A 320 -2.29 19.66 29.33
C PHE A 320 -1.46 20.93 29.64
N GLN A 321 -2.09 21.95 30.14
CA GLN A 321 -1.42 23.16 30.57
C GLN A 321 -0.48 22.93 31.75
N GLN A 322 -0.83 22.02 32.67
CA GLN A 322 0.06 21.60 33.76
C GLN A 322 1.23 20.76 33.24
N LEU A 323 0.99 19.91 32.26
CA LEU A 323 2.04 19.09 31.60
C LEU A 323 3.06 20.01 30.91
N THR A 324 2.59 20.94 30.08
CA THR A 324 3.48 21.94 29.43
C THR A 324 4.23 22.76 30.42
N THR A 325 3.62 23.15 31.57
CA THR A 325 4.29 23.87 32.65
C THR A 325 5.36 23.00 33.32
N ARG A 326 5.14 21.70 33.50
CA ARG A 326 6.15 20.78 34.09
C ARG A 326 7.34 20.62 33.15
N VAL A 327 7.09 20.37 31.88
CA VAL A 327 8.13 20.19 30.88
C VAL A 327 8.94 21.47 30.71
N SER A 328 8.29 22.62 30.67
CA SER A 328 8.96 23.91 30.52
C SER A 328 9.73 24.37 31.77
N ARG A 329 9.39 23.90 32.99
CA ARG A 329 10.16 24.16 34.22
C ARG A 329 11.58 23.61 34.18
N VAL A 330 11.86 22.61 33.36
CA VAL A 330 13.22 22.06 33.16
C VAL A 330 14.16 23.15 32.64
N VAL A 331 13.64 24.19 32.00
CA VAL A 331 14.42 25.36 31.48
C VAL A 331 14.37 26.58 32.40
N GLY A 332 13.88 26.42 33.63
CA GLY A 332 13.85 27.49 34.63
C GLY A 332 12.61 28.40 34.56
N ASP A 333 12.73 29.63 35.13
CA ASP A 333 11.61 30.58 35.26
C ASP A 333 11.01 31.05 33.92
N LEU A 334 11.79 31.07 32.84
CA LEU A 334 11.32 31.35 31.49
C LEU A 334 10.29 30.35 31.00
N GLY A 335 10.42 29.09 31.43
CA GLY A 335 9.45 28.04 31.13
C GLY A 335 8.07 28.29 31.74
N GLY A 336 8.00 28.88 32.94
CA GLY A 336 6.75 29.28 33.57
C GLY A 336 5.99 30.37 32.79
N LEU A 337 6.71 31.32 32.20
CA LEU A 337 6.14 32.33 31.31
C LEU A 337 5.65 31.73 30.00
N ALA A 338 6.41 30.82 29.38
CA ALA A 338 6.04 30.13 28.17
C ALA A 338 4.73 29.33 28.35
N ALA A 339 4.59 28.62 29.47
CA ALA A 339 3.37 27.85 29.77
C ALA A 339 2.11 28.72 29.97
N LYS A 340 2.25 29.91 30.57
CA LYS A 340 1.14 30.88 30.67
C LYS A 340 0.72 31.40 29.29
N ASN A 341 1.66 31.49 28.35
CA ASN A 341 1.38 31.93 26.99
C ASN A 341 0.61 30.89 26.18
N VAL A 342 0.94 29.59 26.31
CA VAL A 342 0.16 28.48 25.69
C VAL A 342 -1.30 28.53 26.13
N ARG A 343 -1.55 28.89 27.41
CA ARG A 343 -2.90 29.04 27.97
C ARG A 343 -3.67 30.20 27.35
N ARG A 344 -3.00 31.24 26.89
CA ARG A 344 -3.65 32.43 26.34
C ARG A 344 -4.23 32.21 24.92
N ASN A 345 -3.59 31.37 24.11
CA ASN A 345 -4.03 31.07 22.75
C ASN A 345 -4.17 29.54 22.47
N PRO A 346 -5.08 28.85 23.18
CA PRO A 346 -5.18 27.39 23.13
C PRO A 346 -5.63 26.87 21.77
N ALA A 347 -6.41 27.64 21.00
CA ALA A 347 -6.89 27.23 19.69
C ALA A 347 -5.75 27.08 18.68
N ARG A 348 -4.75 27.98 18.72
CA ARG A 348 -3.58 27.93 17.84
C ARG A 348 -2.67 26.76 18.20
N SER A 349 -2.39 26.55 19.48
CA SER A 349 -1.61 25.41 19.94
C SER A 349 -2.27 24.08 19.55
N ALA A 350 -3.61 24.01 19.63
CA ALA A 350 -4.37 22.84 19.18
C ALA A 350 -4.29 22.65 17.65
N ALA A 351 -4.25 23.74 16.87
CA ALA A 351 -4.10 23.66 15.41
C ALA A 351 -2.73 23.10 15.00
N VAL A 352 -1.66 23.62 15.61
CA VAL A 352 -0.29 23.13 15.40
C VAL A 352 -0.18 21.68 15.87
N ALA A 353 -0.71 21.35 17.04
CA ALA A 353 -0.70 20.00 17.57
C ALA A 353 -1.43 19.01 16.66
N PHE A 354 -2.56 19.39 16.11
CA PHE A 354 -3.32 18.56 15.19
C PHE A 354 -2.53 18.30 13.90
N LEU A 355 -1.98 19.36 13.28
CA LEU A 355 -1.21 19.24 12.04
C LEU A 355 0.02 18.33 12.23
N VAL A 356 0.80 18.59 13.26
CA VAL A 356 2.03 17.83 13.54
C VAL A 356 1.67 16.35 13.83
N ALA A 357 0.69 16.11 14.71
CA ALA A 357 0.30 14.75 15.08
C ALA A 357 -0.28 13.99 13.88
N LEU A 358 -1.11 14.64 13.06
CA LEU A 358 -1.70 14.04 11.87
C LEU A 358 -0.63 13.63 10.85
N ILE A 359 0.32 14.52 10.57
CA ILE A 359 1.33 14.28 9.55
C ILE A 359 2.33 13.21 9.98
N ILE A 360 2.81 13.31 11.22
CA ILE A 360 3.70 12.28 11.76
C ILE A 360 2.98 10.94 11.86
N GLY A 361 1.71 10.92 12.34
CA GLY A 361 0.93 9.70 12.44
C GLY A 361 0.66 9.07 11.08
N TYR A 362 0.25 9.87 10.10
CA TYR A 362 0.08 9.42 8.72
C TYR A 362 1.41 8.95 8.11
N GLY A 363 2.49 9.68 8.35
CA GLY A 363 3.83 9.32 7.88
C GLY A 363 4.29 7.96 8.41
N VAL A 364 4.16 7.73 9.71
CA VAL A 364 4.49 6.44 10.33
C VAL A 364 3.59 5.34 9.77
N GLN A 365 2.28 5.57 9.65
CA GLN A 365 1.33 4.59 9.11
C GLN A 365 1.70 4.18 7.69
N VAL A 366 1.89 5.14 6.78
CA VAL A 366 2.24 4.87 5.36
C VAL A 366 3.57 4.12 5.25
N THR A 367 4.55 4.53 6.06
CA THR A 367 5.88 3.92 6.02
C THR A 367 5.85 2.47 6.50
N VAL A 368 5.08 2.17 7.56
CA VAL A 368 4.85 0.81 8.04
C VAL A 368 4.12 -0.04 7.00
N GLN A 369 3.06 0.50 6.40
CA GLN A 369 2.31 -0.20 5.35
C GLN A 369 3.21 -0.56 4.17
N PHE A 370 4.03 0.38 3.71
CA PHE A 370 4.93 0.15 2.59
C PHE A 370 5.98 -0.92 2.93
N ALA A 371 6.65 -0.83 4.08
CA ALA A 371 7.65 -1.81 4.48
C ALA A 371 7.05 -3.21 4.64
N SER A 372 5.84 -3.29 5.19
CA SER A 372 5.13 -4.55 5.38
C SER A 372 4.66 -5.17 4.06
N GLU A 373 4.23 -4.34 3.09
CA GLU A 373 3.83 -4.83 1.77
C GLU A 373 5.04 -5.27 0.94
N GLN A 374 6.14 -4.53 1.02
CA GLN A 374 7.38 -4.91 0.37
C GLN A 374 7.91 -6.27 0.90
N ASP A 375 7.89 -6.45 2.22
CA ASP A 375 8.25 -7.72 2.85
C ASP A 375 7.31 -8.86 2.40
N TYR A 376 6.00 -8.59 2.38
CA TYR A 376 5.01 -9.55 1.89
C TYR A 376 5.26 -9.98 0.44
N VAL A 377 5.55 -9.02 -0.46
CA VAL A 377 5.84 -9.34 -1.88
C VAL A 377 7.11 -10.19 -2.00
N VAL A 378 8.16 -9.85 -1.25
CA VAL A 378 9.40 -10.64 -1.23
C VAL A 378 9.11 -12.07 -0.77
N ARG A 379 8.43 -12.25 0.37
CA ARG A 379 8.10 -13.58 0.90
C ARG A 379 7.15 -14.37 0.00
N LYS A 380 6.22 -13.69 -0.68
CA LYS A 380 5.32 -14.31 -1.66
C LYS A 380 6.11 -14.84 -2.86
N ILE A 381 7.10 -14.09 -3.34
CA ILE A 381 7.98 -14.54 -4.43
C ILE A 381 8.87 -15.69 -3.95
N GLN A 382 9.45 -15.60 -2.76
CA GLN A 382 10.22 -16.71 -2.16
C GLN A 382 9.39 -18.00 -2.07
N TYR A 383 8.14 -17.87 -1.65
CA TYR A 383 7.21 -18.99 -1.61
C TYR A 383 6.88 -19.53 -3.01
N SER A 384 6.67 -18.68 -4.02
CA SER A 384 6.33 -19.09 -5.37
C SER A 384 7.50 -19.78 -6.10
N VAL A 385 8.72 -19.33 -5.83
CA VAL A 385 9.94 -19.94 -6.37
C VAL A 385 10.32 -21.19 -5.57
N GLY A 386 10.16 -21.17 -4.26
CA GLY A 386 10.40 -22.30 -3.36
C GLY A 386 11.84 -22.45 -2.86
N ALA A 387 12.84 -21.88 -3.55
CA ALA A 387 14.26 -21.87 -3.20
C ALA A 387 14.97 -20.70 -3.90
N ASP A 388 16.30 -20.60 -3.85
CA ASP A 388 17.06 -19.58 -4.59
C ASP A 388 16.99 -19.77 -6.11
N VAL A 389 17.05 -21.03 -6.56
CA VAL A 389 16.85 -21.42 -7.96
C VAL A 389 15.99 -22.67 -8.01
N THR A 390 14.99 -22.66 -8.89
CA THR A 390 14.07 -23.77 -9.09
C THR A 390 14.11 -24.22 -10.54
N VAL A 391 14.29 -25.53 -10.76
CA VAL A 391 14.31 -26.16 -12.08
C VAL A 391 13.11 -27.08 -12.21
N SER A 392 12.23 -26.84 -13.15
CA SER A 392 11.08 -27.69 -13.46
C SER A 392 11.47 -28.70 -14.53
N VAL A 393 11.41 -29.97 -14.19
CA VAL A 393 11.88 -31.08 -15.04
C VAL A 393 10.69 -31.71 -15.77
N ILE A 394 10.89 -32.06 -17.04
CA ILE A 394 9.85 -32.71 -17.88
C ILE A 394 9.62 -34.14 -17.44
N ASN A 395 10.71 -34.88 -17.21
CA ASN A 395 10.67 -36.30 -16.92
C ASN A 395 11.12 -36.61 -15.51
N ALA A 396 10.21 -37.08 -14.68
CA ALA A 396 10.52 -37.40 -13.27
C ALA A 396 11.59 -38.49 -13.10
N THR A 397 11.73 -39.40 -14.08
CA THR A 397 12.75 -40.47 -14.04
C THR A 397 14.16 -39.94 -14.25
N GLU A 398 14.32 -38.84 -14.98
CA GLU A 398 15.63 -38.24 -15.27
C GLU A 398 16.00 -37.17 -14.26
N ALA A 399 15.06 -36.77 -13.43
CA ALA A 399 15.23 -35.66 -12.49
C ALA A 399 16.44 -35.82 -11.56
N GLN A 400 16.70 -37.05 -11.08
CA GLN A 400 17.86 -37.34 -10.24
C GLN A 400 19.18 -37.19 -11.01
N THR A 401 19.23 -37.69 -12.24
CA THR A 401 20.42 -37.57 -13.11
C THR A 401 20.70 -36.10 -13.44
N ILE A 402 19.65 -35.34 -13.76
CA ILE A 402 19.77 -33.89 -14.02
C ILE A 402 20.26 -33.16 -12.77
N LEU A 403 19.75 -33.51 -11.59
CA LEU A 403 20.22 -32.92 -10.32
C LEU A 403 21.70 -33.19 -10.08
N ASP A 404 22.13 -34.44 -10.25
CA ASP A 404 23.52 -34.87 -10.05
C ASP A 404 24.46 -34.16 -11.06
N ASP A 405 24.02 -34.02 -12.30
CA ASP A 405 24.76 -33.30 -13.35
C ASP A 405 24.82 -31.78 -13.06
N ILE A 406 23.76 -31.18 -12.56
CA ILE A 406 23.76 -29.77 -12.14
C ILE A 406 24.78 -29.58 -11.00
N ILE A 407 24.74 -30.42 -9.97
CA ILE A 407 25.66 -30.33 -8.83
C ILE A 407 27.11 -30.54 -9.28
N GLY A 408 27.37 -31.43 -10.27
CA GLY A 408 28.70 -31.69 -10.80
C GLY A 408 29.29 -30.55 -11.64
N ASN A 409 28.44 -29.81 -12.37
CA ASN A 409 28.87 -28.80 -13.35
C ASN A 409 28.71 -27.34 -12.87
N VAL A 410 27.89 -27.09 -11.85
CA VAL A 410 27.57 -25.75 -11.36
C VAL A 410 28.13 -25.54 -9.97
N SER A 411 29.10 -24.63 -9.82
CA SER A 411 29.66 -24.26 -8.53
C SER A 411 28.79 -23.22 -7.79
N GLY A 412 28.77 -23.27 -6.46
CA GLY A 412 28.05 -22.26 -5.66
C GLY A 412 26.72 -22.74 -5.10
N ILE A 413 26.36 -24.01 -5.29
CA ILE A 413 25.19 -24.64 -4.69
C ILE A 413 25.56 -25.10 -3.26
N GLN A 414 24.75 -24.67 -2.27
CA GLN A 414 24.92 -25.06 -0.87
C GLN A 414 24.21 -26.38 -0.56
N SER A 415 22.95 -26.47 -0.95
CA SER A 415 22.11 -27.65 -0.78
C SER A 415 21.11 -27.76 -1.93
N SER A 416 20.60 -28.96 -2.11
CA SER A 416 19.63 -29.26 -3.16
C SER A 416 18.63 -30.31 -2.69
N THR A 417 17.41 -30.23 -3.20
CA THR A 417 16.37 -31.24 -2.96
C THR A 417 15.45 -31.36 -4.15
N MET A 418 14.69 -32.44 -4.18
CA MET A 418 13.72 -32.70 -5.24
C MET A 418 12.33 -32.85 -4.64
N GLU A 419 11.35 -32.17 -5.25
CA GLU A 419 9.93 -32.34 -4.98
C GLU A 419 9.25 -32.96 -6.18
N CYS A 420 8.39 -33.96 -5.95
CA CYS A 420 7.48 -34.45 -6.96
C CYS A 420 6.04 -34.18 -6.51
N THR A 421 5.25 -33.57 -7.38
CA THR A 421 3.86 -33.21 -7.08
C THR A 421 2.90 -34.17 -7.75
N LEU A 422 1.93 -34.68 -6.96
CA LEU A 422 0.94 -35.65 -7.40
C LEU A 422 -0.43 -35.28 -6.81
N GLU A 423 -1.48 -35.31 -7.59
CA GLU A 423 -2.86 -35.13 -7.13
C GLU A 423 -3.55 -36.49 -6.98
N GLN A 424 -4.01 -36.82 -5.77
CA GLN A 424 -4.72 -38.08 -5.47
C GLN A 424 -5.94 -37.84 -4.59
N PRO A 425 -7.04 -38.59 -4.74
CA PRO A 425 -8.23 -38.46 -3.92
C PRO A 425 -8.07 -39.17 -2.56
N VAL A 426 -8.55 -38.52 -1.52
CA VAL A 426 -8.76 -39.17 -0.23
C VAL A 426 -10.02 -40.01 -0.29
N ARG A 427 -9.89 -41.28 0.04
CA ARG A 427 -10.94 -42.32 -0.21
C ARG A 427 -12.24 -42.07 0.56
N GLN A 428 -12.17 -41.49 1.75
CA GLN A 428 -13.35 -41.29 2.62
C GLN A 428 -14.44 -40.44 1.99
N GLN A 429 -14.07 -39.37 1.25
CA GLN A 429 -15.03 -38.47 0.60
C GLN A 429 -14.66 -38.13 -0.85
N TYR A 430 -13.67 -38.83 -1.44
CA TYR A 430 -13.13 -38.54 -2.78
C TYR A 430 -12.67 -37.09 -2.97
N ILE A 431 -12.17 -36.49 -1.88
CA ILE A 431 -11.63 -35.11 -1.91
C ILE A 431 -10.23 -35.15 -2.55
N PRO A 432 -10.00 -34.46 -3.68
CA PRO A 432 -8.68 -34.40 -4.28
C PRO A 432 -7.72 -33.63 -3.36
N THR A 433 -6.57 -34.22 -3.04
CA THR A 433 -5.48 -33.56 -2.34
C THR A 433 -4.22 -33.58 -3.20
N THR A 434 -3.58 -32.44 -3.31
CA THR A 434 -2.27 -32.32 -3.96
C THR A 434 -1.21 -32.71 -2.93
N MET A 435 -0.37 -33.67 -3.28
CA MET A 435 0.71 -34.13 -2.40
C MET A 435 2.06 -33.78 -3.00
N ARG A 436 2.97 -33.31 -2.18
CA ARG A 436 4.39 -33.17 -2.49
C ARG A 436 5.16 -34.29 -1.81
N THR A 437 5.89 -35.05 -2.61
CA THR A 437 6.84 -36.01 -2.08
C THR A 437 8.14 -35.28 -1.81
N VAL A 438 8.64 -35.38 -0.62
CA VAL A 438 9.85 -34.69 -0.18
C VAL A 438 10.85 -35.65 0.45
N ASP A 439 12.13 -35.32 0.34
CA ASP A 439 13.15 -35.95 1.14
C ASP A 439 13.27 -35.16 2.47
N PRO A 440 12.86 -35.77 3.60
CA PRO A 440 12.86 -35.08 4.89
C PRO A 440 14.23 -34.60 5.35
N ASP A 441 15.33 -35.16 4.82
CA ASP A 441 16.70 -34.81 5.22
C ASP A 441 17.17 -33.50 4.53
N SER A 442 16.89 -33.36 3.25
CA SER A 442 17.40 -32.25 2.45
C SER A 442 16.41 -31.08 2.29
N TRP A 443 15.11 -31.34 2.46
CA TRP A 443 14.07 -30.36 2.17
C TRP A 443 14.12 -29.17 3.14
N LEU A 444 14.25 -29.41 4.43
CA LEU A 444 14.31 -28.33 5.45
C LEU A 444 15.52 -27.39 5.27
N ASP A 445 16.62 -27.91 4.76
CA ASP A 445 17.85 -27.13 4.53
C ASP A 445 17.80 -26.31 3.24
N THR A 446 16.94 -26.71 2.28
CA THR A 446 16.94 -26.15 0.92
C THR A 446 15.71 -25.31 0.61
N ALA A 447 14.52 -25.79 0.96
CA ALA A 447 13.26 -25.16 0.59
C ALA A 447 12.93 -23.95 1.46
N TYR A 448 12.27 -22.97 0.89
CA TYR A 448 11.70 -21.84 1.65
C TYR A 448 10.41 -22.26 2.35
N TYR A 449 10.33 -22.06 3.64
CA TYR A 449 9.13 -22.29 4.44
C TYR A 449 9.05 -21.32 5.64
N GLU A 450 7.85 -21.13 6.16
CA GLU A 450 7.61 -20.42 7.42
C GLU A 450 7.00 -21.37 8.45
N SER A 451 7.47 -21.32 9.68
CA SER A 451 6.98 -22.19 10.76
C SER A 451 5.49 -22.02 11.03
N SER A 452 4.95 -20.84 10.75
CA SER A 452 3.51 -20.50 10.88
C SER A 452 2.59 -21.28 9.94
N TRP A 453 3.12 -21.91 8.89
CA TRP A 453 2.34 -22.71 7.96
C TRP A 453 2.00 -24.10 8.49
N PHE A 454 2.74 -24.55 9.50
CA PHE A 454 2.57 -25.85 10.12
C PHE A 454 1.83 -25.72 11.46
N ALA A 455 0.95 -26.68 11.73
CA ALA A 455 0.20 -26.72 12.98
C ALA A 455 0.21 -28.10 13.62
N GLY A 456 0.22 -28.11 14.94
CA GLY A 456 0.11 -29.30 15.77
C GLY A 456 1.42 -29.97 16.15
N ALA A 457 2.50 -29.72 15.41
CA ALA A 457 3.86 -30.12 15.77
C ALA A 457 4.83 -29.03 15.30
N SER A 458 6.06 -29.00 15.87
CA SER A 458 7.11 -28.18 15.27
C SER A 458 7.47 -28.73 13.88
N VAL A 459 8.02 -27.87 13.01
CA VAL A 459 8.38 -28.29 11.65
C VAL A 459 9.38 -29.44 11.69
N GLU A 460 10.39 -29.31 12.56
CA GLU A 460 11.43 -30.30 12.76
C GLU A 460 10.85 -31.65 13.27
N ASP A 461 9.91 -31.62 14.22
CA ASP A 461 9.27 -32.84 14.74
C ASP A 461 8.39 -33.49 13.67
N ALA A 462 7.65 -32.70 12.89
CA ALA A 462 6.82 -33.23 11.80
C ALA A 462 7.67 -33.91 10.72
N PHE A 463 8.77 -33.29 10.29
CA PHE A 463 9.70 -33.89 9.32
C PHE A 463 10.50 -35.07 9.89
N ASN A 464 10.86 -35.05 11.18
CA ASN A 464 11.44 -36.23 11.83
C ASN A 464 10.49 -37.42 11.85
N GLN A 465 9.18 -37.20 12.03
CA GLN A 465 8.19 -38.27 11.93
C GLN A 465 8.06 -38.78 10.49
N LEU A 466 8.11 -37.90 9.47
CA LEU A 466 8.15 -38.33 8.05
C LEU A 466 9.41 -39.15 7.74
N ARG A 467 10.56 -38.81 8.33
CA ARG A 467 11.83 -39.53 8.17
C ARG A 467 11.75 -40.93 8.75
N ASN A 468 11.19 -41.05 9.97
CA ASN A 468 11.18 -42.30 10.73
C ASN A 468 10.08 -43.28 10.28
N ASN A 469 9.03 -42.79 9.66
CA ASN A 469 7.91 -43.63 9.23
C ASN A 469 7.36 -43.16 7.86
N ASN A 470 7.50 -43.98 6.86
CA ASN A 470 7.03 -43.70 5.50
C ASN A 470 5.49 -43.75 5.34
N GLN A 471 4.76 -44.23 6.37
CA GLN A 471 3.29 -44.23 6.36
C GLN A 471 2.73 -43.02 7.15
N THR A 472 3.35 -41.86 7.00
CA THR A 472 2.93 -40.61 7.65
C THR A 472 2.70 -39.52 6.62
N ILE A 473 1.87 -38.55 6.98
CA ILE A 473 1.52 -37.41 6.12
C ILE A 473 1.41 -36.15 6.96
N ILE A 474 1.93 -35.04 6.44
CA ILE A 474 1.53 -33.70 6.85
C ILE A 474 0.37 -33.31 5.96
N LEU A 475 -0.85 -33.28 6.49
CA LEU A 475 -2.05 -33.11 5.70
C LEU A 475 -2.39 -31.64 5.49
N GLU A 476 -2.89 -31.30 4.30
CA GLU A 476 -3.47 -29.99 4.05
C GLU A 476 -4.59 -29.71 5.06
N ARG A 477 -4.53 -28.55 5.74
CA ARG A 477 -5.48 -28.19 6.80
C ARG A 477 -6.92 -28.15 6.31
N ARG A 478 -7.16 -27.66 5.10
CA ARG A 478 -8.49 -27.65 4.49
C ARG A 478 -9.06 -29.07 4.32
N VAL A 479 -8.26 -29.99 3.83
CA VAL A 479 -8.68 -31.38 3.66
C VAL A 479 -8.98 -32.02 5.01
N ALA A 480 -8.18 -31.69 6.05
CA ALA A 480 -8.44 -32.15 7.42
C ALA A 480 -9.76 -31.61 7.98
N GLU A 481 -10.08 -30.34 7.73
CA GLU A 481 -11.34 -29.71 8.14
C GLU A 481 -12.54 -30.28 7.37
N ASP A 482 -12.42 -30.46 6.06
CA ASP A 482 -13.48 -31.05 5.22
C ASP A 482 -13.81 -32.50 5.63
N LEU A 483 -12.79 -33.27 6.08
CA LEU A 483 -12.93 -34.64 6.54
C LEU A 483 -13.25 -34.78 8.04
N ASP A 484 -13.20 -33.69 8.81
CA ASP A 484 -13.28 -33.67 10.28
C ASP A 484 -12.28 -34.62 10.96
N VAL A 485 -11.03 -34.67 10.45
CA VAL A 485 -9.94 -35.48 10.97
C VAL A 485 -8.93 -34.64 11.74
N LYS A 486 -8.25 -35.27 12.72
CA LYS A 486 -7.31 -34.60 13.62
C LYS A 486 -5.91 -35.23 13.49
N ILE A 487 -4.91 -34.55 14.05
CA ILE A 487 -3.56 -35.06 14.17
C ILE A 487 -3.58 -36.35 15.01
N GLY A 488 -2.91 -37.38 14.46
CA GLY A 488 -2.89 -38.73 15.05
C GLY A 488 -3.88 -39.70 14.38
N ASP A 489 -4.89 -39.20 13.65
CA ASP A 489 -5.84 -40.03 12.91
C ASP A 489 -5.17 -40.62 11.65
N GLU A 490 -5.79 -41.67 11.11
CA GLU A 490 -5.38 -42.31 9.86
C GLU A 490 -6.34 -41.94 8.73
N ILE A 491 -5.80 -41.57 7.58
CA ILE A 491 -6.56 -41.38 6.34
C ILE A 491 -6.14 -42.41 5.29
N SER A 492 -7.05 -42.81 4.41
CA SER A 492 -6.77 -43.69 3.28
C SER A 492 -6.73 -42.89 2.01
N ILE A 493 -5.64 -42.94 1.28
CA ILE A 493 -5.44 -42.27 0.00
C ILE A 493 -5.40 -43.35 -1.10
N ASP A 494 -6.14 -43.11 -2.17
CA ASP A 494 -6.18 -44.02 -3.31
C ASP A 494 -5.03 -43.69 -4.28
N PHE A 495 -3.99 -44.51 -4.23
CA PHE A 495 -2.90 -44.49 -5.21
C PHE A 495 -3.17 -45.50 -6.35
N PRO A 496 -2.56 -45.33 -7.53
CA PRO A 496 -2.66 -46.31 -8.62
C PRO A 496 -2.24 -47.72 -8.21
N SER A 497 -1.29 -47.81 -7.26
CA SER A 497 -0.84 -49.08 -6.66
C SER A 497 -1.80 -49.69 -5.63
N GLY A 498 -2.94 -49.01 -5.35
CA GLY A 498 -3.92 -49.40 -4.34
C GLY A 498 -3.97 -48.40 -3.13
N PRO A 499 -5.02 -48.55 -2.32
CA PRO A 499 -5.22 -47.65 -1.18
C PRO A 499 -4.13 -47.86 -0.12
N ARG A 500 -3.60 -46.72 0.41
CA ARG A 500 -2.65 -46.72 1.51
C ARG A 500 -3.18 -45.92 2.67
N LYS A 501 -2.98 -46.41 3.88
CA LYS A 501 -3.29 -45.72 5.13
C LYS A 501 -2.09 -44.93 5.55
N LEU A 502 -2.32 -43.64 5.80
CA LEU A 502 -1.30 -42.70 6.26
C LEU A 502 -1.75 -42.04 7.56
N LYS A 503 -0.86 -41.95 8.54
CA LYS A 503 -1.08 -41.30 9.83
C LYS A 503 -0.76 -39.82 9.72
N ILE A 504 -1.69 -38.97 10.16
CA ILE A 504 -1.53 -37.50 10.18
C ILE A 504 -0.57 -37.11 11.31
N VAL A 505 0.57 -36.49 10.99
CA VAL A 505 1.58 -36.05 11.99
C VAL A 505 1.54 -34.57 12.24
N ALA A 506 1.14 -33.75 11.28
CA ALA A 506 0.94 -32.31 11.38
C ALA A 506 -0.05 -31.85 10.32
N LEU A 507 -0.48 -30.60 10.41
CA LEU A 507 -1.31 -29.94 9.40
C LEU A 507 -0.52 -28.83 8.73
N PHE A 508 -0.72 -28.65 7.40
CA PHE A 508 -0.11 -27.61 6.61
C PHE A 508 -1.17 -26.73 5.96
N GLY A 509 -0.96 -25.43 5.98
CA GLY A 509 -1.87 -24.46 5.35
C GLY A 509 -2.29 -23.32 6.25
N PRO A 510 -2.97 -22.31 5.70
CA PRO A 510 -3.44 -21.16 6.46
C PRO A 510 -4.45 -21.60 7.53
N GLU A 511 -4.49 -20.88 8.66
CA GLU A 511 -5.59 -21.04 9.62
C GLU A 511 -6.89 -20.68 8.93
N SER A 512 -7.88 -21.57 8.98
CA SER A 512 -9.22 -21.21 8.56
C SER A 512 -9.71 -20.07 9.45
N ALA A 513 -10.06 -18.96 8.83
CA ALA A 513 -10.82 -17.95 9.52
C ALA A 513 -12.21 -18.56 9.74
N GLY A 514 -12.50 -19.21 10.86
CA GLY A 514 -13.73 -19.87 11.31
C GLY A 514 -15.09 -19.44 10.73
N THR A 515 -15.17 -19.28 9.47
CA THR A 515 -16.26 -18.65 8.74
C THR A 515 -16.63 -19.56 7.60
N GLY A 516 -17.71 -20.28 7.77
CA GLY A 516 -18.35 -21.11 6.74
C GLY A 516 -18.81 -20.34 5.49
N GLY A 517 -17.95 -19.52 4.94
CA GLY A 517 -18.13 -18.89 3.64
C GLY A 517 -17.09 -19.45 2.69
N SER A 518 -17.51 -19.89 1.54
CA SER A 518 -16.68 -20.28 0.41
C SER A 518 -15.79 -19.12 -0.09
N VAL A 519 -14.84 -18.73 0.73
CA VAL A 519 -13.69 -17.95 0.27
C VAL A 519 -12.85 -18.95 -0.54
N TYR A 520 -12.51 -18.62 -1.77
CA TYR A 520 -11.60 -19.38 -2.60
C TYR A 520 -10.27 -19.54 -1.85
N PHE A 521 -10.14 -20.62 -1.08
CA PHE A 521 -8.86 -21.01 -0.50
C PHE A 521 -7.96 -21.38 -1.67
N LEU A 522 -6.82 -20.72 -1.77
CA LEU A 522 -5.73 -21.23 -2.57
C LEU A 522 -5.48 -22.67 -2.10
N ARG A 523 -5.57 -23.63 -3.04
CA ARG A 523 -5.24 -25.02 -2.75
C ARG A 523 -3.78 -25.02 -2.30
N THR A 524 -3.53 -25.54 -1.11
CA THR A 524 -2.22 -25.88 -0.64
C THR A 524 -1.96 -27.36 -0.92
N TRP A 525 -0.96 -27.93 -0.33
CA TRP A 525 -0.59 -29.31 -0.54
C TRP A 525 -0.33 -30.03 0.78
N SER A 526 -0.35 -31.36 0.70
CA SER A 526 0.07 -32.24 1.75
C SER A 526 1.51 -32.72 1.49
N PHE A 527 2.26 -33.04 2.53
CA PHE A 527 3.61 -33.59 2.37
C PHE A 527 3.65 -35.05 2.75
N VAL A 528 4.31 -35.85 1.93
CA VAL A 528 4.59 -37.25 2.16
C VAL A 528 6.07 -37.54 1.93
N PRO A 529 6.67 -38.49 2.67
CA PRO A 529 8.09 -38.81 2.49
C PRO A 529 8.29 -39.52 1.13
N ARG A 530 9.40 -39.22 0.47
CA ARG A 530 9.77 -39.81 -0.81
C ARG A 530 9.81 -41.35 -0.74
N ASN A 531 10.21 -41.91 0.40
CA ASN A 531 10.28 -43.34 0.65
C ASN A 531 8.92 -44.04 0.69
N LEU A 532 7.79 -43.30 0.69
CA LEU A 532 6.46 -43.85 0.51
C LEU A 532 6.35 -44.52 -0.87
N PHE A 533 7.04 -43.97 -1.85
CA PHE A 533 7.07 -44.41 -3.22
C PHE A 533 8.38 -45.14 -3.48
N ASN A 534 8.33 -46.47 -3.58
CA ASN A 534 9.50 -47.20 -4.05
C ASN A 534 9.61 -46.93 -5.55
N MET A 535 10.43 -45.96 -5.95
CA MET A 535 10.60 -45.47 -7.33
C MET A 535 11.06 -46.60 -8.31
N THR A 536 11.37 -47.74 -7.79
CA THR A 536 11.89 -48.85 -8.62
C THR A 536 10.86 -49.92 -8.99
N SER A 537 9.61 -49.91 -8.46
CA SER A 537 8.74 -51.05 -8.70
C SER A 537 7.23 -50.83 -8.87
N PRO A 538 6.46 -50.05 -8.12
CA PRO A 538 5.01 -50.07 -8.28
C PRO A 538 4.42 -49.04 -9.27
N PHE A 539 5.22 -48.12 -9.76
CA PHE A 539 4.80 -47.09 -10.72
C PHE A 539 5.33 -47.35 -12.12
N SER A 540 5.46 -48.61 -12.50
CA SER A 540 5.78 -49.04 -13.87
C SER A 540 4.66 -48.67 -14.86
N ASP A 541 3.52 -48.15 -14.42
CA ASP A 541 2.54 -47.58 -15.32
C ASP A 541 3.03 -46.19 -15.77
N ALA A 542 3.33 -46.08 -17.05
CA ALA A 542 3.77 -44.84 -17.72
C ALA A 542 2.89 -43.63 -17.36
N TYR A 543 1.60 -43.84 -17.14
CA TYR A 543 0.61 -42.85 -16.73
C TYR A 543 0.95 -42.13 -15.41
N VAL A 544 1.54 -42.81 -14.42
CA VAL A 544 1.83 -42.19 -13.12
C VAL A 544 3.09 -41.33 -13.21
N LEU A 545 4.08 -41.82 -13.97
CA LEU A 545 5.33 -41.07 -14.19
C LEU A 545 5.09 -39.80 -15.04
N GLU A 546 4.16 -39.86 -16.00
CA GLU A 546 3.78 -38.70 -16.81
C GLU A 546 2.99 -37.63 -16.04
N ASN A 547 2.36 -38.01 -14.93
CA ASN A 547 1.58 -37.05 -14.11
C ASN A 547 2.36 -36.46 -12.90
N PHE A 548 3.62 -36.86 -12.69
CA PHE A 548 4.47 -36.28 -11.68
C PHE A 548 5.13 -34.99 -12.21
N GLN A 549 4.69 -33.82 -11.69
CA GLN A 549 5.44 -32.60 -11.88
C GLN A 549 6.62 -32.63 -10.93
N THR A 550 7.83 -32.66 -11.47
CA THR A 550 9.05 -32.71 -10.68
C THR A 550 9.77 -31.37 -10.73
N THR A 551 10.13 -30.89 -9.56
CA THR A 551 10.88 -29.63 -9.36
C THR A 551 12.14 -29.91 -8.56
N LEU A 552 13.28 -29.39 -9.03
CA LEU A 552 14.53 -29.41 -8.30
C LEU A 552 14.69 -28.06 -7.63
N LEU A 553 14.89 -28.04 -6.33
CA LEU A 553 15.11 -26.86 -5.53
C LEU A 553 16.59 -26.76 -5.18
N LEU A 554 17.19 -25.60 -5.44
CA LEU A 554 18.61 -25.35 -5.22
C LEU A 554 18.76 -24.13 -4.31
N LYS A 555 19.49 -24.29 -3.22
CA LYS A 555 19.92 -23.20 -2.35
C LYS A 555 21.35 -22.85 -2.66
N LEU A 556 21.64 -21.58 -2.78
CA LEU A 556 22.93 -21.08 -3.15
C LEU A 556 23.76 -20.65 -1.93
N ASN A 557 25.08 -20.61 -2.08
CA ASN A 557 25.95 -20.02 -1.08
C ASN A 557 25.71 -18.51 -0.99
N GLU A 558 25.92 -17.91 0.17
CA GLU A 558 25.78 -16.47 0.37
C GLU A 558 26.60 -15.65 -0.63
N GLY A 559 25.94 -14.70 -1.30
CA GLY A 559 26.59 -13.79 -2.26
C GLY A 559 26.71 -14.35 -3.69
N VAL A 560 26.22 -15.52 -3.98
CA VAL A 560 26.16 -16.09 -5.34
C VAL A 560 24.96 -15.49 -6.09
N ASN A 561 25.18 -15.06 -7.33
CA ASN A 561 24.12 -14.50 -8.16
C ASN A 561 23.23 -15.61 -8.76
N GLY A 562 22.01 -15.74 -8.28
CA GLY A 562 21.04 -16.74 -8.74
C GLY A 562 20.69 -16.62 -10.21
N THR A 563 20.64 -15.40 -10.77
CA THR A 563 20.38 -15.18 -12.20
C THR A 563 21.49 -15.80 -13.06
N GLY A 564 22.76 -15.66 -12.65
CA GLY A 564 23.91 -16.25 -13.34
C GLY A 564 23.88 -17.78 -13.31
N ILE A 565 23.53 -18.36 -12.17
CA ILE A 565 23.35 -19.81 -12.01
C ILE A 565 22.21 -20.33 -12.90
N ALA A 566 21.05 -19.66 -12.89
CA ALA A 566 19.91 -20.04 -13.73
C ALA A 566 20.29 -20.00 -15.22
N GLN A 567 21.04 -19.00 -15.65
CA GLN A 567 21.53 -18.92 -17.04
C GLN A 567 22.51 -20.06 -17.37
N THR A 568 23.40 -20.42 -16.45
CA THR A 568 24.33 -21.54 -16.62
C THR A 568 23.57 -22.86 -16.77
N ILE A 569 22.56 -23.10 -15.95
CA ILE A 569 21.72 -24.31 -16.02
C ILE A 569 20.97 -24.35 -17.36
N ARG A 570 20.38 -23.23 -17.81
CA ARG A 570 19.73 -23.14 -19.14
C ARG A 570 20.68 -23.51 -20.28
N ASN A 571 21.94 -23.15 -20.16
CA ASN A 571 22.97 -23.41 -21.20
C ASN A 571 23.48 -24.86 -21.22
N LEU A 572 23.23 -25.65 -20.16
CA LEU A 572 23.59 -27.08 -20.13
C LEU A 572 22.76 -27.95 -21.07
N GLY A 573 21.63 -27.43 -21.57
CA GLY A 573 20.83 -28.08 -22.60
C GLY A 573 20.03 -29.29 -22.14
N PHE A 574 19.67 -29.36 -20.84
CA PHE A 574 18.77 -30.39 -20.33
C PHE A 574 17.34 -30.23 -20.88
N GLU A 575 16.62 -31.32 -20.98
CA GLU A 575 15.18 -31.31 -21.28
C GLU A 575 14.41 -30.92 -20.02
N ILE A 576 14.14 -29.62 -19.87
CA ILE A 576 13.49 -29.00 -18.72
C ILE A 576 12.39 -28.05 -19.16
N TYR A 577 11.32 -27.92 -18.38
CA TYR A 577 10.27 -26.92 -18.63
C TYR A 577 10.79 -25.50 -18.43
N GLY A 578 11.66 -25.28 -17.46
CA GLY A 578 12.24 -23.97 -17.21
C GLY A 578 13.07 -23.90 -15.94
N VAL A 579 13.83 -22.81 -15.85
CA VAL A 579 14.62 -22.46 -14.68
C VAL A 579 14.17 -21.09 -14.21
N VAL A 580 13.81 -20.97 -12.94
CA VAL A 580 13.39 -19.73 -12.30
C VAL A 580 14.38 -19.41 -11.20
N SER A 581 14.88 -18.17 -11.17
CA SER A 581 15.74 -17.67 -10.12
C SER A 581 14.98 -16.65 -9.25
N LEU A 582 15.14 -16.75 -7.95
CA LEU A 582 14.58 -15.80 -6.99
C LEU A 582 15.03 -14.35 -7.31
N ASP A 583 16.32 -14.15 -7.63
CA ASP A 583 16.86 -12.84 -7.98
C ASP A 583 16.21 -12.26 -9.25
N GLU A 584 15.93 -13.10 -10.25
CA GLU A 584 15.28 -12.70 -11.50
C GLU A 584 13.83 -12.30 -11.26
N GLU A 585 13.09 -13.07 -10.46
CA GLU A 585 11.69 -12.79 -10.12
C GLU A 585 11.56 -11.54 -9.25
N LEU A 586 12.42 -11.38 -8.22
CA LEU A 586 12.45 -10.18 -7.40
C LEU A 586 12.75 -8.93 -8.21
N ARG A 587 13.72 -9.01 -9.13
CA ARG A 587 14.04 -7.89 -10.04
C ARG A 587 12.86 -7.58 -10.95
N SER A 588 12.27 -8.59 -11.55
CA SER A 588 11.09 -8.43 -12.42
C SER A 588 9.91 -7.81 -11.70
N ALA A 589 9.64 -8.21 -10.46
CA ALA A 589 8.56 -7.65 -9.64
C ALA A 589 8.83 -6.18 -9.25
N MET A 590 10.10 -5.80 -9.04
CA MET A 590 10.47 -4.43 -8.72
C MET A 590 10.52 -3.51 -9.95
N GLU A 591 10.97 -4.03 -11.10
CA GLU A 591 11.08 -3.26 -12.35
C GLU A 591 9.75 -3.16 -13.11
N ASN A 592 8.90 -4.20 -13.02
CA ASN A 592 7.61 -4.26 -13.70
C ASN A 592 6.46 -4.48 -12.69
N PRO A 593 6.06 -3.47 -11.96
CA PRO A 593 5.02 -3.57 -10.94
C PRO A 593 3.60 -3.82 -11.50
N THR A 594 3.47 -4.16 -12.79
CA THR A 594 2.18 -4.41 -13.45
C THR A 594 1.44 -5.63 -12.93
N SER A 595 2.11 -6.53 -12.22
CA SER A 595 1.50 -7.74 -11.65
C SER A 595 0.87 -7.52 -10.28
N ASP A 596 1.33 -6.53 -9.50
CA ASP A 596 0.82 -6.24 -8.16
C ASP A 596 0.57 -4.73 -7.98
N ASN A 597 -0.68 -4.31 -8.21
CA ASN A 597 -1.10 -2.90 -8.11
C ASN A 597 -0.94 -2.31 -6.69
N SER A 598 -0.73 -3.14 -5.67
CA SER A 598 -0.60 -2.72 -4.28
C SER A 598 0.65 -1.87 -4.04
N LEU A 599 1.79 -2.24 -4.59
CA LEU A 599 3.03 -1.48 -4.45
C LEU A 599 2.95 -0.12 -5.13
N GLN A 600 2.35 -0.04 -6.32
CA GLN A 600 2.16 1.24 -7.02
C GLN A 600 1.31 2.22 -6.23
N ILE A 601 0.22 1.74 -5.62
CA ILE A 601 -0.65 2.56 -4.77
C ILE A 601 0.13 3.10 -3.57
N LEU A 602 0.97 2.27 -2.95
CA LEU A 602 1.77 2.66 -1.80
C LEU A 602 2.90 3.64 -2.16
N ASP A 603 3.48 3.52 -3.33
CA ASP A 603 4.47 4.48 -3.82
C ASP A 603 3.86 5.87 -4.05
N VAL A 604 2.66 5.94 -4.60
CA VAL A 604 1.90 7.19 -4.71
C VAL A 604 1.58 7.76 -3.32
N GLN A 605 1.28 6.90 -2.34
CA GLN A 605 1.11 7.34 -0.94
C GLN A 605 2.38 7.96 -0.36
N ARG A 606 3.54 7.34 -0.60
CA ARG A 606 4.84 7.87 -0.12
C ARG A 606 5.13 9.25 -0.73
N LEU A 607 4.89 9.42 -2.02
CA LEU A 607 5.00 10.72 -2.68
C LEU A 607 4.02 11.73 -2.08
N GLY A 608 2.76 11.35 -1.89
CA GLY A 608 1.75 12.17 -1.24
C GLY A 608 2.17 12.58 0.18
N LEU A 609 2.81 11.69 0.95
CA LEU A 609 3.37 11.98 2.26
C LEU A 609 4.45 13.06 2.19
N VAL A 610 5.39 12.96 1.25
CA VAL A 610 6.45 13.95 1.08
C VAL A 610 5.86 15.34 0.84
N PHE A 611 4.88 15.46 -0.06
CA PHE A 611 4.16 16.72 -0.28
C PHE A 611 3.40 17.21 0.95
N ALA A 612 2.70 16.30 1.65
CA ALA A 612 1.99 16.66 2.88
C ALA A 612 2.94 17.21 3.94
N VAL A 613 4.12 16.60 4.10
CA VAL A 613 5.15 17.07 5.05
C VAL A 613 5.68 18.44 4.66
N PHE A 614 5.98 18.70 3.39
CA PHE A 614 6.42 20.01 2.91
C PHE A 614 5.33 21.07 3.09
N ALA A 615 4.10 20.78 2.71
CA ALA A 615 2.97 21.69 2.86
C ALA A 615 2.72 22.04 4.33
N ALA A 616 2.76 21.02 5.19
CA ALA A 616 2.59 21.23 6.62
C ALA A 616 3.73 22.01 7.26
N SER A 617 4.96 21.73 6.86
CA SER A 617 6.13 22.48 7.30
C SER A 617 6.00 23.95 6.94
N ALA A 618 5.55 24.26 5.72
CA ALA A 618 5.23 25.64 5.32
C ALA A 618 4.09 26.23 6.15
N GLY A 619 3.02 25.47 6.41
CA GLY A 619 1.90 25.91 7.25
C GLY A 619 2.33 26.20 8.69
N ILE A 620 3.12 25.33 9.30
CA ILE A 620 3.66 25.49 10.66
C ILE A 620 4.57 26.73 10.72
N ALA A 621 5.43 26.91 9.71
CA ALA A 621 6.30 28.08 9.62
C ALA A 621 5.49 29.38 9.54
N LEU A 622 4.44 29.42 8.70
CA LEU A 622 3.54 30.57 8.60
C LEU A 622 2.80 30.85 9.90
N ILE A 623 2.25 29.85 10.57
CA ILE A 623 1.60 30.01 11.88
C ILE A 623 2.59 30.56 12.91
N SER A 624 3.84 30.09 12.90
CA SER A 624 4.91 30.57 13.79
C SER A 624 5.26 32.03 13.51
N ILE A 625 5.40 32.41 12.22
CA ILE A 625 5.68 33.81 11.81
C ILE A 625 4.57 34.75 12.28
N VAL A 626 3.31 34.37 12.05
CA VAL A 626 2.15 35.18 12.43
C VAL A 626 2.06 35.31 13.95
N SER A 627 2.24 34.20 14.67
CA SER A 627 2.27 34.18 16.12
C SER A 627 3.31 35.19 16.68
N MET A 628 4.49 35.20 16.05
CA MET A 628 5.54 36.16 16.44
C MET A 628 5.18 37.61 16.11
N ARG A 629 4.56 37.88 14.94
CA ARG A 629 4.13 39.24 14.57
C ARG A 629 3.10 39.80 15.52
N GLU A 630 2.12 39.07 15.95
CA GLU A 630 1.09 39.48 16.91
C GLU A 630 1.71 39.82 18.29
N ARG A 631 2.78 39.13 18.66
CA ARG A 631 3.46 39.31 19.96
C ARG A 631 4.62 40.28 19.92
N ASN A 632 4.83 40.96 18.80
CA ASN A 632 5.93 41.92 18.65
C ASN A 632 5.94 42.95 19.78
N ARG A 633 4.79 43.50 20.18
CA ARG A 633 4.63 44.47 21.25
C ARG A 633 4.95 43.90 22.63
N GLU A 634 4.55 42.67 22.91
CA GLU A 634 4.89 41.96 24.15
C GLU A 634 6.40 41.67 24.21
N ALA A 635 7.00 41.24 23.10
CA ALA A 635 8.43 41.02 22.99
C ALA A 635 9.23 42.32 23.22
N THR A 636 8.76 43.45 22.67
CA THR A 636 9.35 44.74 22.86
C THR A 636 9.26 45.18 24.33
N LEU A 637 8.10 45.04 24.97
CA LEU A 637 7.92 45.37 26.40
C LEU A 637 8.80 44.51 27.32
N MET A 638 8.96 43.24 27.01
CA MET A 638 9.85 42.33 27.75
C MET A 638 11.32 42.70 27.57
N SER A 639 11.71 43.08 26.36
CA SER A 639 13.06 43.55 26.07
C SER A 639 13.37 44.86 26.84
N VAL A 640 12.42 45.79 26.89
CA VAL A 640 12.53 47.02 27.69
C VAL A 640 12.66 46.74 29.19
N LYS A 641 12.03 45.65 29.68
CA LYS A 641 12.15 45.19 31.08
C LYS A 641 13.45 44.41 31.35
N GLY A 642 14.38 44.30 30.38
CA GLY A 642 15.71 43.75 30.57
C GLY A 642 15.90 42.30 30.12
N LEU A 643 14.92 41.66 29.43
CA LEU A 643 15.15 40.35 28.85
C LEU A 643 16.15 40.45 27.70
N SER A 644 17.20 39.59 27.75
CA SER A 644 18.17 39.50 26.67
C SER A 644 17.54 38.83 25.43
N TYR A 645 18.12 39.08 24.25
CA TYR A 645 17.71 38.46 23.00
C TYR A 645 17.64 36.90 23.11
N ARG A 646 18.67 36.29 23.69
CA ARG A 646 18.70 34.83 23.87
C ARG A 646 17.56 34.33 24.74
N GLN A 647 17.24 35.00 25.82
CA GLN A 647 16.12 34.64 26.70
C GLN A 647 14.77 34.76 26.00
N LEU A 648 14.59 35.79 25.17
CA LEU A 648 13.37 35.97 24.38
C LEU A 648 13.20 34.91 23.34
N VAL A 649 14.25 34.53 22.58
CA VAL A 649 14.24 33.42 21.63
C VAL A 649 13.92 32.08 22.31
N TRP A 650 14.59 31.79 23.43
CA TRP A 650 14.34 30.56 24.18
C TRP A 650 12.92 30.49 24.72
N MET A 651 12.35 31.58 25.19
CA MET A 651 10.97 31.62 25.67
C MET A 651 9.98 31.23 24.56
N PHE A 652 10.12 31.79 23.36
CA PHE A 652 9.25 31.43 22.21
C PHE A 652 9.51 30.03 21.65
N LEU A 653 10.77 29.59 21.67
CA LEU A 653 11.11 28.20 21.26
C LEU A 653 10.49 27.20 22.22
N ILE A 654 10.62 27.37 23.53
CA ILE A 654 10.08 26.42 24.51
C ILE A 654 8.56 26.31 24.39
N GLU A 655 7.88 27.45 24.19
CA GLU A 655 6.43 27.47 24.01
C GLU A 655 5.96 26.58 22.85
N ASN A 656 6.57 26.76 21.67
CA ASN A 656 6.18 26.02 20.47
C ASN A 656 6.73 24.58 20.49
N LEU A 657 7.97 24.41 20.97
CA LEU A 657 8.63 23.11 21.01
C LEU A 657 7.91 22.10 21.91
N ALA A 658 7.40 22.55 23.06
CA ALA A 658 6.64 21.69 23.97
C ALA A 658 5.39 21.10 23.29
N VAL A 659 4.67 21.91 22.51
CA VAL A 659 3.49 21.46 21.75
C VAL A 659 3.90 20.52 20.62
N VAL A 660 4.96 20.85 19.89
CA VAL A 660 5.45 20.04 18.76
C VAL A 660 5.94 18.68 19.24
N VAL A 661 6.77 18.62 20.28
CA VAL A 661 7.29 17.35 20.85
C VAL A 661 6.14 16.46 21.32
N PHE A 662 5.19 17.03 22.07
CA PHE A 662 4.00 16.28 22.48
C PHE A 662 3.24 15.69 21.28
N SER A 663 3.07 16.49 20.22
CA SER A 663 2.35 16.10 19.03
C SER A 663 3.09 15.03 18.20
N ILE A 664 4.42 15.09 18.17
CA ILE A 664 5.26 14.06 17.54
C ILE A 664 5.08 12.74 18.28
N VAL A 665 5.18 12.74 19.62
CA VAL A 665 4.99 11.52 20.41
C VAL A 665 3.60 10.93 20.19
N LEU A 666 2.56 11.78 20.21
CA LEU A 666 1.20 11.36 19.92
C LEU A 666 1.07 10.78 18.50
N GLY A 667 1.63 11.46 17.50
CA GLY A 667 1.63 11.03 16.11
C GLY A 667 2.32 9.69 15.92
N VAL A 668 3.51 9.53 16.47
CA VAL A 668 4.28 8.28 16.39
C VAL A 668 3.51 7.12 17.01
N VAL A 669 3.00 7.27 18.23
CA VAL A 669 2.25 6.19 18.91
C VAL A 669 1.00 5.79 18.13
N VAL A 670 0.18 6.77 17.75
CA VAL A 670 -1.05 6.49 17.00
C VAL A 670 -0.74 5.98 15.59
N GLY A 671 0.31 6.50 14.94
CA GLY A 671 0.76 6.07 13.63
C GLY A 671 1.21 4.59 13.61
N PHE A 672 1.96 4.15 14.63
CA PHE A 672 2.33 2.74 14.77
C PHE A 672 1.11 1.85 14.99
N ILE A 673 0.16 2.25 15.85
CA ILE A 673 -1.08 1.49 16.08
C ILE A 673 -1.90 1.40 14.79
N ALA A 674 -2.05 2.51 14.06
CA ALA A 674 -2.78 2.55 12.81
C ALA A 674 -2.08 1.73 11.70
N GLY A 675 -0.74 1.78 11.64
CA GLY A 675 0.06 0.97 10.74
C GLY A 675 -0.10 -0.53 11.02
N TYR A 676 0.05 -0.94 12.28
CA TYR A 676 -0.18 -2.31 12.72
C TYR A 676 -1.60 -2.78 12.36
N GLY A 677 -2.61 -2.00 12.74
CA GLY A 677 -4.00 -2.35 12.47
C GLY A 677 -4.31 -2.47 10.97
N SER A 678 -3.74 -1.61 10.14
CA SER A 678 -3.93 -1.69 8.68
C SER A 678 -3.29 -2.94 8.08
N VAL A 679 -2.10 -3.33 8.52
CA VAL A 679 -1.41 -4.56 8.08
C VAL A 679 -2.21 -5.81 8.49
N VAL A 680 -2.66 -5.87 9.75
CA VAL A 680 -3.44 -7.02 10.26
C VAL A 680 -4.80 -7.11 9.58
N THR A 681 -5.50 -5.98 9.37
CA THR A 681 -6.80 -6.00 8.69
C THR A 681 -6.67 -6.42 7.22
N SER A 682 -5.58 -6.06 6.54
CA SER A 682 -5.30 -6.51 5.18
C SER A 682 -5.02 -8.02 5.13
N SER A 683 -4.29 -8.56 6.11
CA SER A 683 -3.99 -10.00 6.21
C SER A 683 -5.23 -10.85 6.52
N SER A 684 -6.15 -10.34 7.34
CA SER A 684 -7.36 -11.08 7.73
C SER A 684 -8.45 -11.10 6.67
N ALA A 685 -8.32 -10.30 5.61
CA ALA A 685 -9.29 -10.24 4.51
C ALA A 685 -9.13 -11.41 3.52
N ILE A 686 -7.97 -12.05 3.47
CA ILE A 686 -7.62 -13.10 2.51
C ILE A 686 -6.98 -14.26 3.27
N SER A 687 -7.46 -15.50 3.04
CA SER A 687 -6.83 -16.70 3.58
C SER A 687 -5.65 -17.11 2.69
N GLU A 688 -4.60 -16.30 2.67
CA GLU A 688 -3.33 -16.58 2.01
C GLU A 688 -2.38 -17.31 2.98
N LEU A 689 -1.53 -18.20 2.42
CA LEU A 689 -0.52 -18.91 3.19
C LEU A 689 0.54 -17.93 3.72
N VAL A 690 1.04 -17.06 2.85
CA VAL A 690 1.96 -15.97 3.22
C VAL A 690 1.14 -14.81 3.77
N ARG A 691 1.28 -14.50 5.05
CA ARG A 691 0.56 -13.41 5.71
C ARG A 691 1.40 -12.15 5.76
N ARG A 692 0.76 -10.99 5.62
CA ARG A 692 1.42 -9.70 5.84
C ARG A 692 1.85 -9.60 7.30
N GLN A 693 3.11 -9.28 7.53
CA GLN A 693 3.68 -9.08 8.85
C GLN A 693 3.96 -7.59 9.08
N PHE A 694 3.92 -7.18 10.34
CA PHE A 694 4.30 -5.83 10.71
C PHE A 694 5.82 -5.69 10.62
N VAL A 695 6.28 -4.90 9.66
CA VAL A 695 7.71 -4.64 9.43
C VAL A 695 8.00 -3.15 9.52
N PHE A 696 9.06 -2.82 10.22
CA PHE A 696 9.60 -1.47 10.32
C PHE A 696 11.11 -1.51 10.09
N ASN A 697 11.52 -1.28 8.85
CA ASN A 697 12.91 -1.39 8.42
C ASN A 697 13.69 -0.06 8.64
N TYR A 698 15.00 -0.10 8.35
CA TYR A 698 15.89 1.07 8.48
C TYR A 698 15.44 2.25 7.60
N ASP A 699 15.02 2.02 6.38
CA ASP A 699 14.54 3.06 5.46
C ASP A 699 13.29 3.76 6.00
N SER A 700 12.42 2.99 6.64
CA SER A 700 11.24 3.51 7.37
C SER A 700 11.63 4.46 8.49
N LEU A 701 12.65 4.08 9.27
CA LEU A 701 13.18 4.92 10.35
C LEU A 701 13.75 6.23 9.80
N VAL A 702 14.58 6.16 8.75
CA VAL A 702 15.21 7.33 8.12
C VAL A 702 14.13 8.30 7.61
N LEU A 703 13.08 7.80 6.97
CA LEU A 703 11.99 8.64 6.45
C LEU A 703 11.24 9.34 7.60
N VAL A 704 10.86 8.62 8.65
CA VAL A 704 10.17 9.20 9.81
C VAL A 704 11.03 10.24 10.51
N VAL A 705 12.31 9.95 10.73
CA VAL A 705 13.27 10.90 11.34
C VAL A 705 13.44 12.14 10.47
N SER A 706 13.50 11.99 9.15
CA SER A 706 13.59 13.12 8.20
C SER A 706 12.34 14.01 8.27
N CYS A 707 11.14 13.41 8.36
CA CYS A 707 9.89 14.15 8.56
C CYS A 707 9.90 14.93 9.87
N ILE A 708 10.34 14.32 10.96
CA ILE A 708 10.46 14.95 12.27
C ILE A 708 11.45 16.12 12.22
N ALA A 709 12.62 15.92 11.62
CA ALA A 709 13.65 16.95 11.48
C ALA A 709 13.14 18.15 10.69
N LEU A 710 12.38 17.93 9.62
CA LEU A 710 11.80 18.97 8.79
C LEU A 710 10.75 19.80 9.56
N ILE A 711 9.91 19.15 10.38
CA ILE A 711 8.95 19.82 11.26
C ILE A 711 9.66 20.65 12.32
N PHE A 712 10.72 20.14 12.94
CA PHE A 712 11.53 20.93 13.88
C PHE A 712 12.16 22.15 13.19
N ALA A 713 12.76 21.95 12.02
CA ALA A 713 13.34 23.04 11.23
C ALA A 713 12.30 24.11 10.90
N SER A 714 11.09 23.70 10.46
CA SER A 714 10.00 24.63 10.13
C SER A 714 9.46 25.41 11.34
N THR A 715 9.62 24.88 12.55
CA THR A 715 9.24 25.58 13.79
C THR A 715 10.35 26.50 14.29
N ILE A 716 11.61 26.04 14.27
CA ILE A 716 12.75 26.74 14.87
C ILE A 716 13.23 27.93 14.02
N LEU A 717 13.39 27.69 12.68
CA LEU A 717 13.95 28.70 11.78
C LEU A 717 13.15 30.02 11.77
N PRO A 718 11.80 30.01 11.61
CA PRO A 718 11.03 31.23 11.60
C PRO A 718 11.14 32.02 12.93
N ILE A 719 11.18 31.32 14.06
CA ILE A 719 11.30 31.94 15.39
C ILE A 719 12.65 32.67 15.52
N ILE A 720 13.74 32.04 15.09
CA ILE A 720 15.08 32.66 15.15
C ILE A 720 15.15 33.85 14.21
N VAL A 721 14.68 33.73 12.98
CA VAL A 721 14.73 34.82 11.97
C VAL A 721 13.91 36.01 12.42
N MET A 722 12.68 35.81 12.88
CA MET A 722 11.79 36.88 13.32
C MET A 722 12.32 37.57 14.61
N SER A 723 12.83 36.79 15.53
CA SER A 723 13.42 37.33 16.76
C SER A 723 14.62 38.25 16.47
N ARG A 724 15.46 37.91 15.50
CA ARG A 724 16.56 38.79 15.03
C ARG A 724 16.03 40.09 14.45
N GLN A 725 15.00 40.06 13.63
CA GLN A 725 14.40 41.27 13.04
C GLN A 725 13.84 42.22 14.07
N TYR A 726 13.31 41.70 15.20
CA TYR A 726 12.76 42.54 16.28
C TYR A 726 13.87 43.29 17.06
N VAL A 727 14.95 42.63 17.37
CA VAL A 727 16.07 43.24 18.08
C VAL A 727 16.76 44.31 17.24
N THR A 728 16.99 44.06 15.96
CA THR A 728 17.60 45.03 15.05
C THR A 728 16.74 46.29 14.85
N LYS A 729 15.40 46.16 14.88
CA LYS A 729 14.49 47.32 14.86
C LYS A 729 14.52 48.09 16.16
N LEU A 730 14.62 47.44 17.31
CA LEU A 730 14.75 48.07 18.63
C LEU A 730 16.06 48.85 18.75
N ASP A 731 17.19 48.27 18.34
CA ASP A 731 18.49 48.94 18.32
C ASP A 731 18.48 50.21 17.45
N ARG A 732 17.79 50.19 16.30
CA ARG A 732 17.61 51.38 15.45
C ARG A 732 16.74 52.44 16.13
N MET A 733 15.66 52.08 16.82
CA MET A 733 14.81 53.03 17.51
C MET A 733 15.49 53.66 18.73
N ILE A 734 16.34 52.90 19.42
CA ILE A 734 17.11 53.42 20.58
C ILE A 734 18.24 54.33 20.10
N ARG A 735 18.87 54.09 18.97
CA ARG A 735 19.93 54.93 18.40
C ARG A 735 19.43 56.22 17.72
N LEU A 736 18.12 56.29 17.42
CA LEU A 736 17.48 57.44 16.80
C LEU A 736 16.84 58.40 17.86
N ARG A 737 16.96 58.08 19.14
CA ARG A 737 16.71 58.95 20.29
C ARG A 737 18.05 59.37 20.92
#